data_f9c35504d9c6fb3afc0839f5eba7203c
#
_entry.id   f9c35504d9c6fb3afc0839f5eba7203c
#
_cell.length_a   1.000
_cell.length_b   1.000
_cell.length_c   1.000
_cell.angle_alpha   90.00
_cell.angle_beta   90.00
_cell.angle_gamma   90.00
#
_symmetry.space_group_name_H-M   'P 1'
#
loop_
_entity.id
_entity.type
_entity.pdbx_description
1 polymer ?
#
loop_
_entity_poly.entity_id
_entity_poly.type
_entity_poly.pdbx_seq_one_letter_code
_entity_poly.pdbx_strand_id
1 'polypeptide(L)'
;MKRIGIAVLALILLLSGCKEAPPVDYLQETTEERDTRMEWWREARFGMFIHFGLYSVPAGEWGNETGHGEWIRSTAKITLEEYNQFIHQFNPVRFDASEWVKMAKDAGMKYLVITSKHHEGFGLWNSKQTDFDVMSTPFRRDILKELAEACKKEGLVLCFYHSIMDWHHPDYLPRRDWETDRSAEGADFRTYVEYMKAQLKELLTRYGKIGILWFDGEWESTWSEELGTEIYQYVRSLQPSIIINNRVSPGRSGMEGVTEDGQFAGDYGTPEQQIPATGIPGYDWETCMTMNDHWGYNQQDKNFKSTRELLQMLSDIASKGGNYLLNVGPKADGTFPTESVERLRSIGKWMTVNGESIYGTVASPFKHLEWGRCTQRPMTRSTRLYLHVFDWPADGRLVISRFGSNPIRAYALADPSQEELAVERHRDTVVIRVGVTPFDKDISVVVLDIEGTPVVFDEPEIQSFTDIFIGTTKVNLTKGEPVSELRYTLDGSDPVPTSLLYSNPFEINRTTTIRAACFLDGEAVSPVSIRTLTRVVAEPGRELAGVRPGLLHYLYEGVWDKIPDFNGLTPKIKGASTDFSLARNPADERFALDYHGFIRIPDDGVFTFRLISDDGSRLIINEKTFIDHDGLHGATAKEGSVALGKGLHPLRI
;
A
#
# COMPACT_ATOMS: atom_id res chain seq x y z
N MET A 1 -75.17 -39.85 40.09
CA MET A 1 -73.85 -39.54 40.73
C MET A 1 -72.82 -39.35 39.67
N LYS A 2 -72.48 -38.12 39.40
CA LYS A 2 -71.50 -37.73 38.37
C LYS A 2 -70.09 -37.62 39.02
N ARG A 3 -69.13 -38.38 38.52
CA ARG A 3 -67.72 -38.26 38.93
C ARG A 3 -67.04 -37.19 38.06
N ILE A 4 -66.52 -36.19 38.74
CA ILE A 4 -65.70 -35.13 38.15
C ILE A 4 -64.25 -35.62 38.20
N GLY A 5 -63.64 -35.78 37.04
CA GLY A 5 -62.21 -36.07 36.92
C GLY A 5 -61.43 -34.74 36.82
N ILE A 6 -60.50 -34.53 37.74
CA ILE A 6 -59.58 -33.40 37.73
C ILE A 6 -58.35 -33.79 36.86
N ALA A 7 -58.17 -33.11 35.77
CA ALA A 7 -56.93 -33.22 34.97
C ALA A 7 -55.86 -32.21 35.50
N VAL A 8 -54.78 -32.74 36.02
CA VAL A 8 -53.61 -31.95 36.42
C VAL A 8 -52.73 -31.75 35.17
N LEU A 9 -52.67 -30.51 34.69
CA LEU A 9 -51.78 -30.08 33.58
C LEU A 9 -50.41 -29.78 34.17
N ALA A 10 -49.42 -30.65 33.93
CA ALA A 10 -48.05 -30.42 34.31
C ALA A 10 -47.39 -29.50 33.25
N LEU A 11 -47.11 -28.24 33.61
CA LEU A 11 -46.39 -27.27 32.79
C LEU A 11 -44.90 -27.56 32.92
N ILE A 12 -44.31 -28.23 31.91
CA ILE A 12 -42.86 -28.41 31.80
C ILE A 12 -42.28 -27.11 31.23
N LEU A 13 -41.68 -26.28 32.08
CA LEU A 13 -40.83 -25.15 31.67
C LEU A 13 -39.52 -25.71 31.09
N LEU A 14 -39.43 -25.76 29.78
CA LEU A 14 -38.15 -25.90 29.05
C LEU A 14 -37.35 -24.63 29.24
N LEU A 15 -36.42 -24.61 30.18
CA LEU A 15 -35.33 -23.66 30.24
C LEU A 15 -34.38 -23.99 29.08
N SER A 16 -34.66 -23.42 27.90
CA SER A 16 -33.68 -23.34 26.82
C SER A 16 -32.59 -22.36 27.28
N GLY A 17 -31.51 -22.90 27.84
CA GLY A 17 -30.30 -22.12 28.04
C GLY A 17 -29.88 -21.56 26.68
N CYS A 18 -29.94 -20.24 26.51
CA CYS A 18 -29.23 -19.57 25.40
C CYS A 18 -27.76 -19.93 25.55
N LYS A 19 -27.28 -20.90 24.77
CA LYS A 19 -25.85 -20.98 24.51
C LYS A 19 -25.51 -19.71 23.75
N GLU A 20 -24.68 -18.86 24.34
CA GLU A 20 -24.05 -17.76 23.56
C GLU A 20 -23.45 -18.39 22.31
N ALA A 21 -23.76 -17.81 21.16
CA ALA A 21 -23.10 -18.21 19.93
C ALA A 21 -21.58 -18.05 20.11
N PRO A 22 -20.74 -18.95 19.59
CA PRO A 22 -19.32 -18.78 19.66
C PRO A 22 -18.93 -17.40 19.07
N PRO A 23 -17.91 -16.73 19.61
CA PRO A 23 -17.46 -15.45 19.08
C PRO A 23 -17.15 -15.59 17.59
N VAL A 24 -17.54 -14.60 16.81
CA VAL A 24 -17.28 -14.57 15.36
C VAL A 24 -15.77 -14.43 15.15
N ASP A 25 -15.20 -15.33 14.36
CA ASP A 25 -13.80 -15.22 13.92
C ASP A 25 -13.74 -14.44 12.61
N TYR A 26 -13.40 -13.17 12.71
CA TYR A 26 -13.32 -12.27 11.55
C TYR A 26 -12.14 -12.56 10.62
N LEU A 27 -11.21 -13.44 10.99
CA LEU A 27 -10.13 -13.91 10.11
C LEU A 27 -10.62 -15.00 9.13
N GLN A 28 -11.80 -15.57 9.39
CA GLN A 28 -12.42 -16.60 8.53
C GLN A 28 -13.50 -16.01 7.61
N GLU A 29 -13.45 -14.70 7.34
CA GLU A 29 -14.36 -14.03 6.41
C GLU A 29 -14.24 -14.66 5.00
N THR A 30 -15.37 -15.01 4.39
CA THR A 30 -15.39 -15.51 3.01
C THR A 30 -15.06 -14.42 2.01
N THR A 31 -14.62 -14.80 0.81
CA THR A 31 -14.35 -13.84 -0.28
C THR A 31 -15.59 -13.00 -0.61
N GLU A 32 -16.79 -13.60 -0.63
CA GLU A 32 -18.05 -12.90 -0.92
C GLU A 32 -18.42 -11.88 0.18
N GLU A 33 -18.23 -12.24 1.45
CA GLU A 33 -18.45 -11.33 2.58
C GLU A 33 -17.46 -10.16 2.53
N ARG A 34 -16.18 -10.45 2.27
CA ARG A 34 -15.13 -9.44 2.09
C ARG A 34 -15.44 -8.52 0.92
N ASP A 35 -15.80 -9.07 -0.24
CA ASP A 35 -16.12 -8.30 -1.43
C ASP A 35 -17.31 -7.36 -1.19
N THR A 36 -18.37 -7.85 -0.52
CA THR A 36 -19.53 -7.02 -0.14
C THR A 36 -19.12 -5.87 0.80
N ARG A 37 -18.23 -6.15 1.75
CA ARG A 37 -17.76 -5.15 2.72
C ARG A 37 -16.85 -4.10 2.08
N MET A 38 -16.01 -4.50 1.12
CA MET A 38 -15.03 -3.66 0.44
C MET A 38 -15.61 -2.87 -0.74
N GLU A 39 -16.77 -3.24 -1.26
CA GLU A 39 -17.37 -2.68 -2.48
C GLU A 39 -17.43 -1.16 -2.47
N TRP A 40 -18.02 -0.57 -1.41
CA TRP A 40 -18.18 0.88 -1.31
C TRP A 40 -16.85 1.65 -1.40
N TRP A 41 -15.78 1.07 -0.84
CA TRP A 41 -14.45 1.68 -0.82
C TRP A 41 -13.76 1.54 -2.18
N ARG A 42 -13.90 0.36 -2.83
CA ARG A 42 -13.40 0.16 -4.19
C ARG A 42 -14.10 1.10 -5.19
N GLU A 43 -15.39 1.39 -5.01
CA GLU A 43 -16.14 2.33 -5.83
C GLU A 43 -15.77 3.79 -5.56
N ALA A 44 -15.38 4.11 -4.33
CA ALA A 44 -15.09 5.47 -3.89
C ALA A 44 -13.88 6.10 -4.59
N ARG A 45 -12.79 5.36 -4.76
CA ARG A 45 -11.54 5.72 -5.43
C ARG A 45 -10.79 6.94 -4.88
N PHE A 46 -11.45 7.89 -4.21
CA PHE A 46 -10.87 9.17 -3.81
C PHE A 46 -11.32 9.60 -2.42
N GLY A 47 -10.36 9.82 -1.50
CA GLY A 47 -10.58 10.24 -0.13
C GLY A 47 -9.69 11.41 0.28
N MET A 48 -10.09 12.12 1.36
CA MET A 48 -9.30 13.15 2.02
C MET A 48 -8.60 12.56 3.24
N PHE A 49 -7.30 12.79 3.38
CA PHE A 49 -6.57 12.55 4.60
C PHE A 49 -6.36 13.88 5.33
N ILE A 50 -6.52 13.90 6.64
CA ILE A 50 -6.29 15.11 7.45
C ILE A 50 -5.33 14.76 8.58
N HIS A 51 -4.15 15.40 8.57
CA HIS A 51 -3.18 15.34 9.67
C HIS A 51 -3.31 16.59 10.51
N PHE A 52 -3.96 16.45 11.67
CA PHE A 52 -4.19 17.55 12.60
C PHE A 52 -3.91 17.15 14.04
N GLY A 53 -3.14 17.95 14.78
CA GLY A 53 -2.71 17.68 16.14
C GLY A 53 -1.92 18.84 16.72
N LEU A 54 -1.28 18.66 17.87
CA LEU A 54 -0.48 19.70 18.53
C LEU A 54 0.68 20.18 17.65
N TYR A 55 1.22 19.32 16.78
CA TYR A 55 2.28 19.66 15.82
C TYR A 55 1.89 20.79 14.83
N SER A 56 0.61 21.11 14.70
CA SER A 56 0.17 22.27 13.92
C SER A 56 0.51 23.61 14.60
N VAL A 57 0.75 23.62 15.91
CA VAL A 57 1.06 24.82 16.68
C VAL A 57 2.45 25.36 16.32
N PRO A 58 3.54 24.58 16.40
CA PRO A 58 4.85 25.02 15.96
C PRO A 58 4.95 25.16 14.43
N ALA A 59 4.00 24.62 13.66
CA ALA A 59 3.88 24.81 12.22
C ALA A 59 5.16 24.48 11.43
N GLY A 60 5.89 23.44 11.85
CA GLY A 60 7.11 22.97 11.24
C GLY A 60 8.40 23.65 11.72
N GLU A 61 8.33 24.57 12.68
CA GLU A 61 9.50 25.34 13.15
C GLU A 61 9.86 25.00 14.59
N TRP A 62 11.15 24.78 14.84
CA TRP A 62 11.71 24.64 16.19
C TRP A 62 13.15 25.16 16.25
N GLY A 63 13.41 26.13 17.10
CA GLY A 63 14.70 26.81 17.14
C GLY A 63 15.00 27.54 15.83
N ASN A 64 16.06 27.13 15.14
CA ASN A 64 16.45 27.64 13.82
C ASN A 64 16.09 26.70 12.66
N GLU A 65 15.43 25.56 12.94
CA GLU A 65 15.05 24.58 11.95
C GLU A 65 13.60 24.75 11.55
N THR A 66 13.29 24.53 10.26
CA THR A 66 11.98 24.82 9.66
C THR A 66 11.42 23.65 8.83
N GLY A 67 12.14 22.51 8.79
CA GLY A 67 11.81 21.36 7.96
C GLY A 67 11.00 20.27 8.68
N HIS A 68 10.31 20.59 9.79
CA HIS A 68 9.57 19.60 10.56
C HIS A 68 8.11 19.47 10.09
N GLY A 69 7.52 18.30 10.30
CA GLY A 69 6.10 18.04 10.12
C GLY A 69 5.45 17.53 11.40
N GLU A 70 4.59 16.54 11.30
CA GLU A 70 3.89 15.89 12.42
C GLU A 70 4.83 15.11 13.35
N TRP A 71 6.03 14.76 12.87
CA TRP A 71 7.11 14.14 13.67
C TRP A 71 7.96 15.14 14.45
N ILE A 72 7.60 16.43 14.47
CA ILE A 72 8.41 17.50 15.04
C ILE A 72 8.92 17.19 16.45
N ARG A 73 8.11 16.56 17.32
CA ARG A 73 8.57 16.18 18.66
C ARG A 73 9.82 15.28 18.59
N SER A 74 9.83 14.31 17.69
CA SER A 74 10.94 13.35 17.52
C SER A 74 12.11 13.97 16.74
N THR A 75 11.84 14.60 15.60
CA THR A 75 12.90 15.14 14.73
C THR A 75 13.63 16.34 15.34
N ALA A 76 12.92 17.17 16.10
CA ALA A 76 13.51 18.29 16.86
C ALA A 76 13.92 17.90 18.29
N LYS A 77 13.71 16.65 18.72
CA LYS A 77 14.04 16.13 20.05
C LYS A 77 13.46 16.98 21.19
N ILE A 78 12.19 17.37 21.04
CA ILE A 78 11.49 18.18 22.03
C ILE A 78 11.11 17.32 23.22
N THR A 79 11.51 17.72 24.44
CA THR A 79 11.15 17.00 25.66
C THR A 79 9.63 16.91 25.83
N LEU A 80 9.16 15.92 26.58
CA LEU A 80 7.72 15.77 26.81
C LEU A 80 7.14 16.98 27.54
N GLU A 81 7.88 17.55 28.49
CA GLU A 81 7.46 18.75 29.23
C GLU A 81 7.27 19.97 28.31
N GLU A 82 8.22 20.22 27.41
CA GLU A 82 8.16 21.31 26.45
C GLU A 82 7.01 21.08 25.43
N TYR A 83 6.90 19.85 24.90
CA TYR A 83 5.85 19.53 23.91
C TYR A 83 4.45 19.67 24.50
N ASN A 84 4.25 19.26 25.75
CA ASN A 84 2.96 19.37 26.45
C ASN A 84 2.49 20.82 26.61
N GLN A 85 3.38 21.83 26.51
CA GLN A 85 2.95 23.25 26.54
C GLN A 85 2.10 23.63 25.33
N PHE A 86 2.19 22.91 24.22
CA PHE A 86 1.35 23.16 23.05
C PHE A 86 -0.15 22.94 23.34
N ILE A 87 -0.51 22.12 24.33
CA ILE A 87 -1.91 21.93 24.73
C ILE A 87 -2.57 23.25 25.16
N HIS A 88 -1.80 24.16 25.75
CA HIS A 88 -2.28 25.48 26.18
C HIS A 88 -2.38 26.50 25.03
N GLN A 89 -1.82 26.18 23.89
CA GLN A 89 -1.78 27.01 22.68
C GLN A 89 -2.72 26.49 21.59
N PHE A 90 -3.08 25.19 21.62
CA PHE A 90 -3.96 24.58 20.62
C PHE A 90 -5.39 25.14 20.77
N ASN A 91 -5.72 26.07 19.90
CA ASN A 91 -7.01 26.79 19.94
C ASN A 91 -7.53 27.07 18.53
N PRO A 92 -7.99 26.06 17.78
CA PRO A 92 -8.45 26.19 16.40
C PRO A 92 -9.81 26.91 16.32
N VAL A 93 -9.85 28.17 16.72
CA VAL A 93 -11.10 28.97 16.80
C VAL A 93 -11.84 29.13 15.49
N ARG A 94 -11.17 28.92 14.37
CA ARG A 94 -11.74 29.00 13.01
C ARG A 94 -12.10 27.62 12.44
N PHE A 95 -11.96 26.55 13.22
CA PHE A 95 -12.41 25.23 12.81
C PHE A 95 -13.91 25.21 12.61
N ASP A 96 -14.32 24.79 11.41
CA ASP A 96 -15.71 24.52 11.04
C ASP A 96 -15.80 23.17 10.33
N ALA A 97 -16.37 22.18 11.02
CA ALA A 97 -16.52 20.83 10.50
C ALA A 97 -17.35 20.76 9.21
N SER A 98 -18.36 21.65 9.09
CA SER A 98 -19.20 21.71 7.88
C SER A 98 -18.42 22.23 6.68
N GLU A 99 -17.54 23.22 6.88
CA GLU A 99 -16.66 23.74 5.82
C GLU A 99 -15.65 22.66 5.37
N TRP A 100 -15.03 21.94 6.32
CA TRP A 100 -14.07 20.88 6.01
C TRP A 100 -14.72 19.74 5.19
N VAL A 101 -15.86 19.25 5.68
CA VAL A 101 -16.58 18.14 5.02
C VAL A 101 -17.12 18.58 3.66
N LYS A 102 -17.65 19.83 3.57
CA LYS A 102 -18.09 20.38 2.29
C LYS A 102 -16.94 20.53 1.30
N MET A 103 -15.76 20.95 1.74
CA MET A 103 -14.57 21.07 0.89
C MET A 103 -14.17 19.69 0.32
N ALA A 104 -14.16 18.63 1.14
CA ALA A 104 -13.90 17.28 0.70
C ALA A 104 -14.94 16.80 -0.32
N LYS A 105 -16.23 17.00 -0.03
CA LYS A 105 -17.34 16.64 -0.91
C LYS A 105 -17.29 17.38 -2.25
N ASP A 106 -17.08 18.70 -2.20
CA ASP A 106 -17.00 19.55 -3.38
C ASP A 106 -15.76 19.20 -4.24
N ALA A 107 -14.67 18.73 -3.61
CA ALA A 107 -13.52 18.18 -4.33
C ALA A 107 -13.78 16.80 -4.99
N GLY A 108 -14.92 16.18 -4.73
CA GLY A 108 -15.31 14.88 -5.27
C GLY A 108 -14.87 13.70 -4.41
N MET A 109 -14.37 13.93 -3.20
CA MET A 109 -13.98 12.86 -2.28
C MET A 109 -15.21 12.16 -1.70
N LYS A 110 -15.09 10.85 -1.42
CA LYS A 110 -16.20 10.01 -0.91
C LYS A 110 -16.04 9.65 0.56
N TYR A 111 -14.85 9.75 1.10
CA TYR A 111 -14.55 9.50 2.50
C TYR A 111 -13.47 10.47 3.00
N LEU A 112 -13.42 10.60 4.33
CA LEU A 112 -12.51 11.48 5.03
C LEU A 112 -11.85 10.69 6.16
N VAL A 113 -10.53 10.57 6.14
CA VAL A 113 -9.71 9.97 7.21
C VAL A 113 -9.05 11.10 7.99
N ILE A 114 -9.25 11.15 9.31
CA ILE A 114 -8.61 12.14 10.18
C ILE A 114 -7.81 11.46 11.28
N THR A 115 -6.65 12.03 11.61
CA THR A 115 -5.86 11.60 12.78
C THR A 115 -6.69 11.79 14.05
N SER A 116 -7.30 10.72 14.55
CA SER A 116 -7.92 10.75 15.88
C SER A 116 -6.87 10.97 16.97
N LYS A 117 -5.75 10.26 16.85
CA LYS A 117 -4.52 10.39 17.64
C LYS A 117 -3.34 10.06 16.71
N HIS A 118 -2.36 10.98 16.58
CA HIS A 118 -1.08 10.73 15.93
C HIS A 118 -0.05 10.20 16.95
N HIS A 119 1.19 9.92 16.53
CA HIS A 119 2.27 9.39 17.38
C HIS A 119 2.53 10.22 18.64
N GLU A 120 2.23 11.51 18.63
CA GLU A 120 2.37 12.41 19.78
C GLU A 120 1.46 12.06 20.98
N GLY A 121 0.41 11.24 20.74
CA GLY A 121 -0.53 10.79 21.77
C GLY A 121 -1.72 11.72 22.04
N PHE A 122 -1.81 12.87 21.37
CA PHE A 122 -2.89 13.84 21.58
C PHE A 122 -4.19 13.43 20.89
N GLY A 123 -5.28 13.38 21.67
CA GLY A 123 -6.61 12.99 21.20
C GLY A 123 -7.45 14.17 20.69
N LEU A 124 -7.98 14.09 19.46
CA LEU A 124 -8.88 15.11 18.91
C LEU A 124 -10.35 14.96 19.34
N TRP A 125 -10.63 14.11 20.35
CA TRP A 125 -11.98 13.83 20.88
C TRP A 125 -12.03 13.92 22.39
N ASN A 126 -13.22 13.99 22.96
CA ASN A 126 -13.44 13.94 24.40
C ASN A 126 -13.20 12.52 24.93
N SER A 127 -11.94 12.16 25.15
CA SER A 127 -11.55 10.86 25.70
C SER A 127 -11.92 10.74 27.18
N LYS A 128 -12.15 9.51 27.66
CA LYS A 128 -12.26 9.18 29.07
C LYS A 128 -11.05 8.40 29.57
N GLN A 129 -10.08 8.18 28.67
CA GLN A 129 -8.87 7.42 28.96
C GLN A 129 -7.68 8.32 29.33
N THR A 130 -7.72 9.59 28.91
CA THR A 130 -6.64 10.53 29.11
C THR A 130 -7.18 11.97 29.18
N ASP A 131 -6.45 12.84 29.86
CA ASP A 131 -6.63 14.30 29.82
C ASP A 131 -5.74 14.95 28.74
N PHE A 132 -4.91 14.19 28.03
CA PHE A 132 -4.11 14.67 26.91
C PHE A 132 -4.95 14.67 25.63
N ASP A 133 -5.98 15.50 25.64
CA ASP A 133 -6.97 15.59 24.56
C ASP A 133 -7.44 17.04 24.31
N VAL A 134 -8.23 17.21 23.27
CA VAL A 134 -8.76 18.52 22.84
C VAL A 134 -9.62 19.22 23.90
N MET A 135 -10.20 18.49 24.86
CA MET A 135 -11.03 19.07 25.93
C MET A 135 -10.18 19.78 26.99
N SER A 136 -8.91 19.42 27.10
CA SER A 136 -7.95 20.07 28.01
C SER A 136 -7.29 21.33 27.41
N THR A 137 -7.57 21.63 26.15
CA THR A 137 -7.08 22.84 25.46
C THR A 137 -7.99 24.04 25.68
N PRO A 138 -7.56 25.26 25.32
CA PRO A 138 -8.46 26.43 25.29
C PRO A 138 -9.68 26.27 24.36
N PHE A 139 -9.58 25.40 23.34
CA PHE A 139 -10.63 25.15 22.36
C PHE A 139 -11.85 24.42 22.95
N ARG A 140 -11.64 23.36 23.72
CA ARG A 140 -12.67 22.61 24.49
C ARG A 140 -13.88 22.14 23.65
N ARG A 141 -13.67 21.76 22.40
CA ARG A 141 -14.70 21.20 21.52
C ARG A 141 -14.20 19.85 20.97
N ASP A 142 -15.11 18.87 20.90
CA ASP A 142 -14.83 17.55 20.36
C ASP A 142 -14.87 17.61 18.82
N ILE A 143 -13.68 17.71 18.20
CA ILE A 143 -13.51 17.86 16.75
C ILE A 143 -14.10 16.65 16.01
N LEU A 144 -13.87 15.43 16.52
CA LEU A 144 -14.34 14.21 15.86
C LEU A 144 -15.86 14.09 15.89
N LYS A 145 -16.51 14.56 16.99
CA LYS A 145 -17.96 14.60 17.07
C LYS A 145 -18.56 15.54 16.04
N GLU A 146 -18.02 16.74 15.92
CA GLU A 146 -18.51 17.72 14.96
C GLU A 146 -18.31 17.24 13.51
N LEU A 147 -17.17 16.58 13.21
CA LEU A 147 -16.94 15.95 11.91
C LEU A 147 -17.90 14.79 11.65
N ALA A 148 -18.19 13.96 12.65
CA ALA A 148 -19.15 12.86 12.50
C ALA A 148 -20.56 13.37 12.15
N GLU A 149 -21.01 14.43 12.81
CA GLU A 149 -22.29 15.07 12.52
C GLU A 149 -22.32 15.69 11.11
N ALA A 150 -21.24 16.38 10.72
CA ALA A 150 -21.12 17.00 9.40
C ALA A 150 -21.04 15.94 8.28
N CYS A 151 -20.22 14.89 8.44
CA CYS A 151 -20.11 13.79 7.48
C CYS A 151 -21.45 13.07 7.28
N LYS A 152 -22.18 12.78 8.38
CA LYS A 152 -23.51 12.17 8.32
C LYS A 152 -24.50 13.06 7.55
N LYS A 153 -24.46 14.37 7.76
CA LYS A 153 -25.33 15.35 7.07
C LYS A 153 -25.03 15.40 5.58
N GLU A 154 -23.76 15.40 5.20
CA GLU A 154 -23.34 15.55 3.81
C GLU A 154 -23.25 14.21 3.05
N GLY A 155 -23.40 13.06 3.74
CA GLY A 155 -23.30 11.72 3.15
C GLY A 155 -21.87 11.30 2.81
N LEU A 156 -20.88 11.87 3.50
CA LEU A 156 -19.47 11.48 3.40
C LEU A 156 -19.16 10.38 4.42
N VAL A 157 -18.35 9.38 4.07
CA VAL A 157 -17.95 8.33 5.01
C VAL A 157 -16.84 8.85 5.90
N LEU A 158 -17.08 8.88 7.22
CA LEU A 158 -16.05 9.23 8.21
C LEU A 158 -15.17 8.02 8.50
N CYS A 159 -13.87 8.24 8.56
CA CYS A 159 -12.83 7.27 8.87
C CYS A 159 -11.83 7.88 9.86
N PHE A 160 -11.19 7.03 10.67
CA PHE A 160 -10.19 7.49 11.61
C PHE A 160 -8.82 6.87 11.31
N TYR A 161 -7.78 7.71 11.35
CA TYR A 161 -6.42 7.26 11.56
C TYR A 161 -6.19 7.16 13.08
N HIS A 162 -5.53 6.11 13.53
CA HIS A 162 -5.16 5.92 14.92
C HIS A 162 -3.77 5.32 15.04
N SER A 163 -2.84 6.09 15.57
CA SER A 163 -1.47 5.63 15.77
C SER A 163 -1.39 4.50 16.79
N ILE A 164 -0.64 3.45 16.44
CA ILE A 164 -0.17 2.40 17.36
C ILE A 164 0.85 3.00 18.34
N MET A 165 1.69 3.93 17.85
CA MET A 165 2.62 4.66 18.70
C MET A 165 1.89 5.67 19.59
N ASP A 166 2.47 5.92 20.77
CA ASP A 166 2.03 6.97 21.69
C ASP A 166 3.22 7.50 22.51
N TRP A 167 3.84 8.55 22.01
CA TRP A 167 5.02 9.14 22.65
C TRP A 167 4.69 9.85 23.96
N HIS A 168 3.43 9.99 24.33
CA HIS A 168 2.99 10.61 25.58
C HIS A 168 2.72 9.55 26.68
N HIS A 169 2.13 8.39 26.33
CA HIS A 169 1.70 7.41 27.32
C HIS A 169 2.87 6.80 28.10
N PRO A 170 2.81 6.73 29.45
CA PRO A 170 3.93 6.23 30.28
C PRO A 170 4.29 4.77 30.01
N ASP A 171 3.35 3.92 29.60
CA ASP A 171 3.58 2.49 29.34
C ASP A 171 3.86 2.18 27.87
N TYR A 172 3.85 3.18 26.98
CA TYR A 172 4.23 2.97 25.58
C TYR A 172 5.73 2.70 25.46
N LEU A 173 6.11 1.69 24.68
CA LEU A 173 7.50 1.31 24.37
C LEU A 173 7.62 1.05 22.83
N PRO A 174 8.83 1.24 22.24
CA PRO A 174 10.09 1.66 22.87
C PRO A 174 10.15 3.17 23.15
N ARG A 175 11.07 3.58 24.03
CA ARG A 175 11.46 4.98 24.16
C ARG A 175 12.43 5.33 23.03
N ARG A 176 12.43 6.60 22.63
CA ARG A 176 13.45 7.09 21.71
C ARG A 176 14.77 7.28 22.46
N ASP A 177 15.91 6.98 21.84
CA ASP A 177 17.24 7.06 22.47
C ASP A 177 17.58 8.43 23.07
N TRP A 178 17.02 9.48 22.47
CA TRP A 178 17.20 10.86 22.93
C TRP A 178 16.27 11.24 24.11
N GLU A 179 15.26 10.43 24.46
CA GLU A 179 14.31 10.68 25.56
C GLU A 179 14.94 10.35 26.92
N THR A 180 15.98 11.09 27.32
CA THR A 180 16.67 10.88 28.60
C THR A 180 15.86 11.33 29.82
N ASP A 181 14.78 12.07 29.61
CA ASP A 181 13.82 12.55 30.60
C ASP A 181 12.72 11.53 30.93
N ARG A 182 12.64 10.43 30.20
CA ARG A 182 11.60 9.39 30.36
C ARG A 182 12.21 8.01 30.52
N SER A 183 12.17 7.48 31.74
CA SER A 183 12.59 6.09 32.00
C SER A 183 11.63 5.09 31.37
N ALA A 184 12.16 3.98 30.84
CA ALA A 184 11.40 2.79 30.48
C ALA A 184 11.16 1.85 31.67
N GLU A 185 11.79 2.12 32.84
CA GLU A 185 11.68 1.28 34.01
C GLU A 185 10.25 1.26 34.58
N GLY A 186 9.68 0.07 34.70
CA GLY A 186 8.31 -0.15 35.18
C GLY A 186 7.22 0.04 34.10
N ALA A 187 7.55 0.43 32.88
CA ALA A 187 6.58 0.53 31.80
C ALA A 187 6.14 -0.87 31.34
N ASP A 188 4.84 -1.04 31.13
CA ASP A 188 4.21 -2.27 30.66
C ASP A 188 3.45 -2.04 29.35
N PHE A 189 4.04 -2.47 28.23
CA PHE A 189 3.46 -2.29 26.91
C PHE A 189 2.06 -2.95 26.77
N ARG A 190 1.77 -4.03 27.52
CA ARG A 190 0.44 -4.64 27.51
C ARG A 190 -0.59 -3.73 28.14
N THR A 191 -0.26 -2.99 29.19
CA THR A 191 -1.12 -1.96 29.78
C THR A 191 -1.42 -0.86 28.75
N TYR A 192 -0.43 -0.45 27.98
CA TYR A 192 -0.65 0.48 26.86
C TYR A 192 -1.62 -0.07 25.80
N VAL A 193 -1.49 -1.35 25.41
CA VAL A 193 -2.40 -1.98 24.44
C VAL A 193 -3.84 -1.96 24.93
N GLU A 194 -4.08 -2.25 26.22
CA GLU A 194 -5.44 -2.17 26.79
C GLU A 194 -5.99 -0.71 26.84
N TYR A 195 -5.12 0.27 27.11
CA TYR A 195 -5.47 1.69 26.98
C TYR A 195 -5.88 2.04 25.54
N MET A 196 -5.12 1.63 24.53
CA MET A 196 -5.44 1.84 23.13
C MET A 196 -6.78 1.16 22.76
N LYS A 197 -7.04 -0.07 23.21
CA LYS A 197 -8.33 -0.76 23.01
C LYS A 197 -9.50 0.02 23.62
N ALA A 198 -9.30 0.63 24.79
CA ALA A 198 -10.32 1.47 25.42
C ALA A 198 -10.60 2.74 24.60
N GLN A 199 -9.57 3.37 24.03
CA GLN A 199 -9.70 4.51 23.10
C GLN A 199 -10.46 4.09 21.82
N LEU A 200 -10.07 2.95 21.20
CA LEU A 200 -10.75 2.40 20.02
C LEU A 200 -12.23 2.11 20.28
N LYS A 201 -12.56 1.60 21.47
CA LYS A 201 -13.94 1.40 21.87
C LYS A 201 -14.72 2.72 21.91
N GLU A 202 -14.14 3.80 22.45
CA GLU A 202 -14.78 5.11 22.43
C GLU A 202 -15.04 5.58 21.00
N LEU A 203 -14.01 5.53 20.14
CA LEU A 203 -14.08 5.97 18.74
C LEU A 203 -15.12 5.19 17.92
N LEU A 204 -15.20 3.87 18.12
CA LEU A 204 -16.08 3.00 17.34
C LEU A 204 -17.50 2.86 17.90
N THR A 205 -17.79 3.37 19.11
CA THR A 205 -19.13 3.29 19.70
C THR A 205 -19.84 4.63 19.89
N ARG A 206 -19.10 5.76 19.81
CA ARG A 206 -19.66 7.09 20.11
C ARG A 206 -19.89 7.98 18.90
N TYR A 207 -19.25 7.71 17.76
CA TYR A 207 -19.23 8.56 16.57
C TYR A 207 -20.02 8.00 15.38
N GLY A 208 -20.83 6.96 15.60
CA GLY A 208 -21.63 6.32 14.56
C GLY A 208 -20.86 5.29 13.77
N LYS A 209 -21.27 5.06 12.51
CA LYS A 209 -20.59 4.12 11.63
C LYS A 209 -19.30 4.73 11.10
N ILE A 210 -18.19 4.04 11.32
CA ILE A 210 -16.86 4.40 10.81
C ILE A 210 -16.53 3.48 9.63
N GLY A 211 -16.07 4.08 8.51
CA GLY A 211 -15.78 3.31 7.30
C GLY A 211 -14.44 2.58 7.37
N ILE A 212 -13.41 3.29 7.79
CA ILE A 212 -12.04 2.79 7.86
C ILE A 212 -11.43 3.12 9.22
N LEU A 213 -10.67 2.18 9.76
CA LEU A 213 -9.69 2.45 10.80
C LEU A 213 -8.29 2.28 10.19
N TRP A 214 -7.60 3.39 10.02
CA TRP A 214 -6.28 3.50 9.44
C TRP A 214 -5.23 3.49 10.53
N PHE A 215 -4.54 2.36 10.75
CA PHE A 215 -3.43 2.23 11.71
C PHE A 215 -2.13 2.72 11.13
N ASP A 216 -1.17 3.03 12.02
CA ASP A 216 0.19 3.41 11.66
C ASP A 216 1.13 3.22 12.86
N GLY A 217 2.43 2.97 12.60
CA GLY A 217 3.42 2.75 13.65
C GLY A 217 3.66 1.28 13.97
N GLU A 218 3.27 0.37 13.08
CA GLU A 218 3.37 -1.08 13.22
C GLU A 218 4.80 -1.63 13.17
N TRP A 219 5.76 -0.82 12.74
CA TRP A 219 7.17 -1.23 12.56
C TRP A 219 8.00 -1.23 13.84
N GLU A 220 7.45 -0.74 14.94
CA GLU A 220 8.16 -0.71 16.22
C GLU A 220 8.35 -2.12 16.81
N SER A 221 9.51 -2.37 17.42
CA SER A 221 9.91 -3.70 17.91
C SER A 221 8.99 -4.31 18.96
N THR A 222 8.15 -3.51 19.60
CA THR A 222 7.17 -3.95 20.60
C THR A 222 5.85 -4.41 20.00
N TRP A 223 5.62 -4.15 18.70
CA TRP A 223 4.40 -4.57 18.00
C TRP A 223 4.62 -5.90 17.29
N SER A 224 3.70 -6.83 17.45
CA SER A 224 3.78 -8.17 16.87
C SER A 224 2.55 -8.48 15.99
N GLU A 225 2.66 -9.49 15.13
CA GLU A 225 1.53 -10.00 14.34
C GLU A 225 0.38 -10.51 15.24
N GLU A 226 0.72 -11.09 16.41
CA GLU A 226 -0.29 -11.52 17.38
C GLU A 226 -1.10 -10.33 17.90
N LEU A 227 -0.45 -9.23 18.25
CA LEU A 227 -1.12 -8.00 18.68
C LEU A 227 -1.93 -7.37 17.54
N GLY A 228 -1.38 -7.34 16.33
CA GLY A 228 -2.08 -6.86 15.15
C GLY A 228 -3.37 -7.64 14.89
N THR A 229 -3.29 -8.96 14.94
CA THR A 229 -4.45 -9.88 14.81
C THR A 229 -5.46 -9.69 15.93
N GLU A 230 -5.01 -9.55 17.17
CA GLU A 230 -5.89 -9.27 18.34
C GLU A 230 -6.65 -7.95 18.14
N ILE A 231 -5.97 -6.90 17.72
CA ILE A 231 -6.60 -5.59 17.49
C ILE A 231 -7.56 -5.63 16.31
N TYR A 232 -7.20 -6.30 15.22
CA TYR A 232 -8.11 -6.48 14.08
C TYR A 232 -9.42 -7.15 14.50
N GLN A 233 -9.34 -8.28 15.20
CA GLN A 233 -10.51 -9.00 15.73
C GLN A 233 -11.35 -8.13 16.67
N TYR A 234 -10.68 -7.40 17.57
CA TYR A 234 -11.33 -6.50 18.52
C TYR A 234 -12.10 -5.39 17.81
N VAL A 235 -11.46 -4.70 16.86
CA VAL A 235 -12.09 -3.62 16.08
C VAL A 235 -13.28 -4.12 15.27
N ARG A 236 -13.13 -5.27 14.58
CA ARG A 236 -14.22 -5.92 13.83
C ARG A 236 -15.36 -6.37 14.74
N SER A 237 -15.07 -6.75 15.98
CA SER A 237 -16.14 -7.10 16.96
C SER A 237 -16.98 -5.88 17.37
N LEU A 238 -16.40 -4.67 17.35
CA LEU A 238 -17.10 -3.42 17.64
C LEU A 238 -17.91 -2.92 16.43
N GLN A 239 -17.34 -3.00 15.24
CA GLN A 239 -18.00 -2.67 13.97
C GLN A 239 -17.65 -3.70 12.88
N PRO A 240 -18.49 -4.72 12.64
CA PRO A 240 -18.19 -5.82 11.71
C PRO A 240 -17.92 -5.40 10.25
N SER A 241 -18.43 -4.26 9.83
CA SER A 241 -18.25 -3.75 8.45
C SER A 241 -17.09 -2.80 8.27
N ILE A 242 -16.30 -2.51 9.31
CA ILE A 242 -15.17 -1.58 9.23
C ILE A 242 -14.03 -2.19 8.39
N ILE A 243 -13.34 -1.33 7.65
CA ILE A 243 -12.17 -1.71 6.84
C ILE A 243 -10.91 -1.30 7.62
N ILE A 244 -9.87 -2.12 7.58
CA ILE A 244 -8.64 -1.91 8.35
C ILE A 244 -7.45 -2.10 7.40
N ASN A 245 -6.54 -1.11 7.36
CA ASN A 245 -5.35 -1.17 6.52
C ASN A 245 -4.31 -2.20 7.01
N ASN A 246 -3.31 -2.48 6.18
CA ASN A 246 -2.27 -3.46 6.50
C ASN A 246 -1.30 -3.00 7.60
N ARG A 247 -1.30 -1.72 7.98
CA ARG A 247 -0.50 -1.20 9.10
C ARG A 247 -1.05 -1.58 10.48
N VAL A 248 -2.05 -2.44 10.55
CA VAL A 248 -2.49 -3.06 11.81
C VAL A 248 -1.50 -4.12 12.29
N SER A 249 -0.66 -4.66 11.41
CA SER A 249 0.29 -5.74 11.69
C SER A 249 1.67 -5.42 11.08
N PRO A 250 2.78 -5.90 11.66
CA PRO A 250 4.10 -5.77 11.04
C PRO A 250 4.20 -6.56 9.72
N GLY A 251 5.31 -6.38 8.99
CA GLY A 251 5.57 -7.11 7.73
C GLY A 251 5.27 -6.32 6.47
N ARG A 252 4.94 -5.03 6.59
CA ARG A 252 4.82 -4.13 5.44
C ARG A 252 6.20 -3.78 4.87
N SER A 253 6.36 -3.90 3.55
CA SER A 253 7.58 -3.50 2.82
C SER A 253 7.68 -1.98 2.72
N GLY A 254 8.16 -1.31 3.75
CA GLY A 254 8.45 0.12 3.75
C GLY A 254 7.38 0.98 3.04
N MET A 255 7.84 1.92 2.21
CA MET A 255 6.97 2.82 1.43
C MET A 255 6.23 2.12 0.28
N GLU A 256 6.65 0.92 -0.15
CA GLU A 256 5.93 0.12 -1.14
C GLU A 256 4.55 -0.31 -0.64
N GLY A 257 4.39 -0.43 0.68
CA GLY A 257 3.11 -0.61 1.33
C GLY A 257 2.44 -1.96 1.12
N VAL A 258 3.17 -2.96 0.64
CA VAL A 258 2.69 -4.33 0.47
C VAL A 258 3.13 -5.17 1.66
N THR A 259 2.26 -6.02 2.18
CA THR A 259 2.62 -6.97 3.23
C THR A 259 3.29 -8.20 2.63
N GLU A 260 4.32 -8.71 3.29
CA GLU A 260 5.06 -9.90 2.87
C GLU A 260 4.17 -11.16 2.84
N ASP A 261 4.46 -12.05 1.89
CA ASP A 261 3.72 -13.29 1.73
C ASP A 261 3.71 -14.13 3.01
N GLY A 262 2.51 -14.57 3.40
CA GLY A 262 2.30 -15.42 4.56
C GLY A 262 2.12 -14.68 5.88
N GLN A 263 2.22 -13.34 5.90
CA GLN A 263 1.94 -12.51 7.07
C GLN A 263 0.52 -11.93 7.03
N PHE A 264 0.00 -11.54 8.19
CA PHE A 264 -1.32 -10.94 8.29
C PHE A 264 -1.34 -9.52 7.75
N ALA A 265 -2.14 -9.28 6.72
CA ALA A 265 -2.12 -8.07 5.90
C ALA A 265 -3.30 -7.10 6.12
N GLY A 266 -4.13 -7.27 7.14
CA GLY A 266 -5.38 -6.49 7.24
C GLY A 266 -6.24 -6.65 5.98
N ASP A 267 -6.88 -5.56 5.53
CA ASP A 267 -7.80 -5.60 4.39
C ASP A 267 -7.19 -5.06 3.08
N TYR A 268 -6.25 -4.12 3.13
CA TYR A 268 -5.65 -3.50 1.95
C TYR A 268 -4.26 -2.94 2.24
N GLY A 269 -3.43 -2.90 1.20
CA GLY A 269 -2.08 -2.34 1.24
C GLY A 269 -2.04 -0.83 1.16
N THR A 270 -0.98 -0.22 1.70
CA THR A 270 -0.83 1.23 1.80
C THR A 270 0.49 1.73 1.23
N PRO A 271 0.69 1.72 -0.10
CA PRO A 271 1.79 2.47 -0.71
C PRO A 271 1.77 3.93 -0.22
N GLU A 272 2.95 4.47 0.06
CA GLU A 272 3.08 5.83 0.57
C GLU A 272 3.97 6.67 -0.32
N GLN A 273 3.50 7.88 -0.69
CA GLN A 273 4.19 8.84 -1.59
C GLN A 273 4.61 8.26 -2.94
N GLN A 274 4.07 7.12 -3.34
CA GLN A 274 4.37 6.47 -4.61
C GLN A 274 3.14 5.75 -5.18
N ILE A 275 3.16 5.54 -6.49
CA ILE A 275 2.14 4.77 -7.21
C ILE A 275 2.82 3.51 -7.76
N PRO A 276 2.39 2.30 -7.38
CA PRO A 276 2.94 1.07 -7.93
C PRO A 276 2.93 1.08 -9.46
N ALA A 277 4.04 0.67 -10.09
CA ALA A 277 4.20 0.80 -11.54
C ALA A 277 3.09 0.12 -12.35
N THR A 278 2.68 -1.07 -11.92
CA THR A 278 1.62 -1.87 -12.56
C THR A 278 0.34 -2.00 -11.70
N GLY A 279 0.21 -1.19 -10.62
CA GLY A 279 -0.73 -1.49 -9.55
C GLY A 279 -0.27 -2.72 -8.76
N ILE A 280 -1.18 -3.28 -7.94
CA ILE A 280 -0.93 -4.51 -7.17
C ILE A 280 -1.98 -5.54 -7.59
N PRO A 281 -1.72 -6.36 -8.59
CA PRO A 281 -2.71 -7.30 -9.13
C PRO A 281 -3.23 -8.26 -8.05
N GLY A 282 -4.56 -8.41 -7.97
CA GLY A 282 -5.21 -9.30 -7.02
C GLY A 282 -5.23 -8.80 -5.57
N TYR A 283 -4.77 -7.59 -5.31
CA TYR A 283 -4.70 -6.99 -3.99
C TYR A 283 -5.39 -5.62 -3.95
N ASP A 284 -6.18 -5.36 -2.92
CA ASP A 284 -6.76 -4.03 -2.68
C ASP A 284 -5.69 -3.10 -2.11
N TRP A 285 -5.62 -1.86 -2.60
CA TRP A 285 -4.60 -0.90 -2.16
C TRP A 285 -5.06 0.54 -2.25
N GLU A 286 -4.50 1.36 -1.37
CA GLU A 286 -4.73 2.79 -1.29
C GLU A 286 -3.40 3.51 -1.14
N THR A 287 -3.04 4.36 -2.07
CA THR A 287 -1.86 5.19 -1.87
C THR A 287 -2.23 6.48 -1.15
N CYS A 288 -1.49 6.78 -0.08
CA CYS A 288 -1.60 8.05 0.63
C CYS A 288 -0.47 8.99 0.19
N MET A 289 -0.83 10.24 -0.12
CA MET A 289 0.10 11.24 -0.62
C MET A 289 -0.20 12.63 -0.08
N THR A 290 0.83 13.44 0.07
CA THR A 290 0.73 14.85 0.41
C THR A 290 0.53 15.73 -0.82
N MET A 291 -0.10 16.90 -0.64
CA MET A 291 -0.14 17.94 -1.68
C MET A 291 1.20 18.67 -1.81
N ASN A 292 1.99 18.70 -0.74
CA ASN A 292 3.29 19.31 -0.58
C ASN A 292 4.31 18.29 -0.03
N ASP A 293 5.33 18.70 0.71
CA ASP A 293 6.36 17.80 1.23
C ASP A 293 6.06 17.25 2.64
N HIS A 294 4.98 17.73 3.33
CA HIS A 294 4.68 17.38 4.72
C HIS A 294 3.25 16.89 4.91
N TRP A 295 3.03 15.96 5.87
CA TRP A 295 1.71 15.51 6.30
C TRP A 295 1.04 16.55 7.20
N GLY A 296 1.69 16.93 8.31
CA GLY A 296 1.27 18.03 9.18
C GLY A 296 1.58 19.39 8.54
N TYR A 297 0.90 20.44 9.00
CA TYR A 297 1.12 21.78 8.49
C TYR A 297 2.54 22.28 8.78
N ASN A 298 3.24 22.68 7.72
CA ASN A 298 4.51 23.42 7.78
C ASN A 298 4.33 24.76 7.07
N GLN A 299 4.57 25.87 7.77
CA GLN A 299 4.33 27.21 7.23
C GLN A 299 5.36 27.64 6.17
N GLN A 300 6.52 27.03 6.15
CA GLN A 300 7.60 27.32 5.18
C GLN A 300 7.50 26.46 3.92
N ASP A 301 6.74 25.38 3.97
CA ASP A 301 6.54 24.51 2.82
C ASP A 301 5.63 25.19 1.77
N LYS A 302 6.22 25.47 0.63
CA LYS A 302 5.56 26.07 -0.55
C LYS A 302 5.61 25.19 -1.78
N ASN A 303 6.13 23.98 -1.63
CA ASN A 303 6.32 23.02 -2.71
C ASN A 303 5.03 22.21 -3.01
N PHE A 304 3.96 22.92 -3.32
CA PHE A 304 2.68 22.29 -3.61
C PHE A 304 2.60 21.77 -5.05
N LYS A 305 2.27 20.51 -5.22
CA LYS A 305 1.92 19.90 -6.51
C LYS A 305 0.83 20.73 -7.21
N SER A 306 0.91 20.87 -8.53
CA SER A 306 -0.13 21.54 -9.32
C SER A 306 -1.44 20.73 -9.36
N THR A 307 -2.56 21.37 -9.70
CA THR A 307 -3.83 20.67 -9.92
C THR A 307 -3.70 19.58 -10.98
N ARG A 308 -2.95 19.84 -12.06
CA ARG A 308 -2.71 18.88 -13.14
C ARG A 308 -1.98 17.63 -12.63
N GLU A 309 -0.90 17.79 -11.85
CA GLU A 309 -0.17 16.67 -11.24
C GLU A 309 -1.07 15.84 -10.33
N LEU A 310 -1.87 16.49 -9.47
CA LEU A 310 -2.80 15.78 -8.57
C LEU A 310 -3.88 15.00 -9.34
N LEU A 311 -4.40 15.55 -10.44
CA LEU A 311 -5.35 14.86 -11.32
C LEU A 311 -4.70 13.72 -12.12
N GLN A 312 -3.45 13.89 -12.55
CA GLN A 312 -2.68 12.81 -13.18
C GLN A 312 -2.46 11.65 -12.22
N MET A 313 -2.11 11.95 -10.95
CA MET A 313 -1.99 10.93 -9.90
C MET A 313 -3.31 10.21 -9.65
N LEU A 314 -4.43 10.95 -9.53
CA LEU A 314 -5.76 10.35 -9.36
C LEU A 314 -6.12 9.41 -10.51
N SER A 315 -5.90 9.86 -11.75
CA SER A 315 -6.17 9.06 -12.95
C SER A 315 -5.25 7.84 -13.05
N ASP A 316 -3.96 7.98 -12.69
CA ASP A 316 -2.98 6.89 -12.71
C ASP A 316 -3.35 5.83 -11.66
N ILE A 317 -3.64 6.23 -10.42
CA ILE A 317 -4.06 5.35 -9.33
C ILE A 317 -5.34 4.59 -9.71
N ALA A 318 -6.37 5.29 -10.16
CA ALA A 318 -7.64 4.69 -10.59
C ALA A 318 -7.44 3.73 -11.76
N SER A 319 -6.57 4.08 -12.73
CA SER A 319 -6.25 3.22 -13.88
C SER A 319 -5.57 1.91 -13.50
N LYS A 320 -5.00 1.82 -12.30
CA LYS A 320 -4.34 0.65 -11.72
C LYS A 320 -5.18 -0.05 -10.65
N GLY A 321 -6.43 0.40 -10.47
CA GLY A 321 -7.40 -0.21 -9.54
C GLY A 321 -7.25 0.20 -8.08
N GLY A 322 -6.39 1.17 -7.76
CA GLY A 322 -6.16 1.67 -6.41
C GLY A 322 -7.10 2.79 -5.99
N ASN A 323 -7.04 3.14 -4.72
CA ASN A 323 -7.66 4.33 -4.14
C ASN A 323 -6.60 5.41 -3.87
N TYR A 324 -7.01 6.67 -4.01
CA TYR A 324 -6.18 7.83 -3.71
C TYR A 324 -6.63 8.50 -2.43
N LEU A 325 -5.76 8.56 -1.43
CA LEU A 325 -5.97 9.26 -0.16
C LEU A 325 -5.07 10.50 -0.13
N LEU A 326 -5.66 11.68 -0.43
CA LEU A 326 -4.93 12.94 -0.58
C LEU A 326 -4.94 13.75 0.70
N ASN A 327 -3.76 14.09 1.21
CA ASN A 327 -3.58 14.75 2.51
C ASN A 327 -3.75 16.26 2.47
N VAL A 328 -4.31 16.78 3.56
CA VAL A 328 -4.31 18.20 3.95
C VAL A 328 -3.84 18.31 5.39
N GLY A 329 -2.85 19.18 5.65
CA GLY A 329 -2.42 19.57 7.00
C GLY A 329 -3.06 20.92 7.39
N PRO A 330 -4.06 20.95 8.29
CA PRO A 330 -4.68 22.21 8.75
C PRO A 330 -3.72 23.04 9.58
N LYS A 331 -3.90 24.38 9.51
CA LYS A 331 -3.21 25.35 10.37
C LYS A 331 -3.72 25.26 11.80
N ALA A 332 -2.92 25.73 12.74
CA ALA A 332 -3.28 25.77 14.17
C ALA A 332 -4.60 26.52 14.47
N ASP A 333 -5.02 27.45 13.62
CA ASP A 333 -6.29 28.18 13.74
C ASP A 333 -7.51 27.36 13.27
N GLY A 334 -7.30 26.15 12.70
CA GLY A 334 -8.35 25.27 12.19
C GLY A 334 -8.72 25.51 10.74
N THR A 335 -7.99 26.34 9.99
CA THR A 335 -8.23 26.53 8.55
C THR A 335 -7.29 25.69 7.69
N PHE A 336 -7.76 25.28 6.50
CA PHE A 336 -6.88 24.70 5.50
C PHE A 336 -5.95 25.76 4.88
N PRO A 337 -4.72 25.40 4.48
CA PRO A 337 -3.86 26.28 3.70
C PRO A 337 -4.55 26.75 2.43
N THR A 338 -4.33 28.01 2.04
CA THR A 338 -4.94 28.60 0.84
C THR A 338 -4.61 27.79 -0.41
N GLU A 339 -3.37 27.33 -0.50
CA GLU A 339 -2.85 26.52 -1.59
C GLU A 339 -3.60 25.18 -1.72
N SER A 340 -3.94 24.54 -0.59
CA SER A 340 -4.75 23.31 -0.56
C SER A 340 -6.19 23.58 -1.01
N VAL A 341 -6.80 24.67 -0.51
CA VAL A 341 -8.17 25.06 -0.87
C VAL A 341 -8.31 25.33 -2.37
N GLU A 342 -7.36 26.03 -2.98
CA GLU A 342 -7.35 26.30 -4.42
C GLU A 342 -7.30 25.03 -5.25
N ARG A 343 -6.46 24.07 -4.86
CA ARG A 343 -6.32 22.78 -5.53
C ARG A 343 -7.58 21.93 -5.39
N LEU A 344 -8.11 21.81 -4.17
CA LEU A 344 -9.35 21.06 -3.91
C LEU A 344 -10.52 21.61 -4.73
N ARG A 345 -10.66 22.93 -4.83
CA ARG A 345 -11.69 23.57 -5.67
C ARG A 345 -11.50 23.28 -7.15
N SER A 346 -10.24 23.28 -7.61
CA SER A 346 -9.92 23.00 -9.01
C SER A 346 -10.15 21.52 -9.35
N ILE A 347 -9.74 20.61 -8.48
CA ILE A 347 -10.03 19.17 -8.60
C ILE A 347 -11.55 18.95 -8.62
N GLY A 348 -12.29 19.60 -7.73
CA GLY A 348 -13.76 19.49 -7.67
C GLY A 348 -14.47 19.92 -8.96
N LYS A 349 -14.01 20.99 -9.60
CA LYS A 349 -14.53 21.40 -10.91
C LYS A 349 -14.32 20.31 -11.96
N TRP A 350 -13.14 19.73 -12.01
CA TRP A 350 -12.83 18.63 -12.91
C TRP A 350 -13.66 17.38 -12.59
N MET A 351 -13.78 17.00 -11.31
CA MET A 351 -14.53 15.84 -10.85
C MET A 351 -16.05 15.98 -11.11
N THR A 352 -16.60 17.20 -11.09
CA THR A 352 -18.01 17.44 -11.42
C THR A 352 -18.32 17.03 -12.85
N VAL A 353 -17.37 17.20 -13.76
CA VAL A 353 -17.51 16.85 -15.18
C VAL A 353 -17.06 15.42 -15.45
N ASN A 354 -15.93 15.02 -14.88
CA ASN A 354 -15.22 13.80 -15.26
C ASN A 354 -15.29 12.68 -14.19
N GLY A 355 -15.96 12.88 -13.06
CA GLY A 355 -15.99 11.91 -11.96
C GLY A 355 -16.50 10.52 -12.32
N GLU A 356 -17.35 10.41 -13.37
CA GLU A 356 -17.79 9.13 -13.93
C GLU A 356 -16.60 8.25 -14.37
N SER A 357 -15.51 8.87 -14.82
CA SER A 357 -14.31 8.16 -15.27
C SER A 357 -13.42 7.65 -14.12
N ILE A 358 -13.76 7.99 -12.89
CA ILE A 358 -13.02 7.63 -11.68
C ILE A 358 -13.82 6.64 -10.82
N TYR A 359 -15.03 7.05 -10.39
CA TYR A 359 -15.83 6.26 -9.45
C TYR A 359 -16.37 4.98 -10.09
N GLY A 360 -16.37 3.87 -9.34
CA GLY A 360 -16.94 2.60 -9.79
C GLY A 360 -16.29 2.04 -11.06
N THR A 361 -15.06 2.48 -11.37
CA THR A 361 -14.27 1.93 -12.47
C THR A 361 -13.33 0.84 -11.97
N VAL A 362 -12.88 -0.01 -12.87
CA VAL A 362 -11.85 -1.02 -12.62
C VAL A 362 -10.55 -0.69 -13.37
N ALA A 363 -9.48 -1.42 -13.06
CA ALA A 363 -8.17 -1.20 -13.64
C ALA A 363 -8.18 -1.24 -15.18
N SER A 364 -7.25 -0.48 -15.77
CA SER A 364 -7.03 -0.41 -17.22
C SER A 364 -6.78 -1.78 -17.84
N PRO A 365 -7.31 -2.05 -19.04
CA PRO A 365 -6.90 -3.21 -19.80
C PRO A 365 -5.51 -3.04 -20.44
N PHE A 366 -5.01 -1.80 -20.51
CA PHE A 366 -3.71 -1.47 -21.11
C PHE A 366 -2.63 -1.37 -20.03
N LYS A 367 -1.50 -2.03 -20.22
CA LYS A 367 -0.32 -1.89 -19.34
C LYS A 367 0.29 -0.50 -19.46
N HIS A 368 0.29 0.08 -20.66
CA HIS A 368 0.86 1.39 -20.94
C HIS A 368 0.15 2.07 -22.10
N LEU A 369 -0.08 3.39 -21.95
CA LEU A 369 -0.53 4.30 -23.01
C LEU A 369 0.41 5.52 -22.98
N GLU A 370 1.05 5.81 -24.11
CA GLU A 370 2.07 6.89 -24.20
C GLU A 370 1.50 8.27 -23.86
N TRP A 371 0.24 8.52 -24.24
CA TRP A 371 -0.41 9.81 -24.08
C TRP A 371 -1.22 9.97 -22.78
N GLY A 372 -1.31 8.95 -21.94
CA GLY A 372 -2.13 9.04 -20.72
C GLY A 372 -2.46 7.72 -20.04
N ARG A 373 -3.69 7.64 -19.52
CA ARG A 373 -4.20 6.50 -18.74
C ARG A 373 -5.59 6.10 -19.21
N CYS A 374 -6.01 4.91 -18.79
CA CYS A 374 -7.36 4.41 -19.07
C CYS A 374 -7.97 3.82 -17.80
N THR A 375 -9.21 4.11 -17.52
CA THR A 375 -10.06 3.34 -16.61
C THR A 375 -11.18 2.69 -17.42
N GLN A 376 -11.81 1.65 -16.85
CA GLN A 376 -12.90 0.97 -17.58
C GLN A 376 -14.08 0.65 -16.68
N ARG A 377 -15.26 0.56 -17.31
CA ARG A 377 -16.49 0.08 -16.69
C ARG A 377 -17.07 -1.05 -17.53
N PRO A 378 -16.95 -2.30 -17.09
CA PRO A 378 -17.62 -3.43 -17.73
C PRO A 378 -19.14 -3.26 -17.67
N MET A 379 -19.83 -3.60 -18.76
CA MET A 379 -21.28 -3.64 -18.89
C MET A 379 -21.70 -5.02 -19.45
N THR A 380 -22.99 -5.30 -19.52
CA THR A 380 -23.49 -6.64 -19.87
C THR A 380 -23.00 -7.17 -21.23
N ARG A 381 -22.84 -6.32 -22.25
CA ARG A 381 -22.45 -6.72 -23.63
C ARG A 381 -21.37 -5.81 -24.23
N SER A 382 -20.87 -4.87 -23.47
CA SER A 382 -19.91 -3.87 -23.92
C SER A 382 -19.02 -3.47 -22.76
N THR A 383 -17.96 -2.73 -23.05
CA THR A 383 -17.15 -2.08 -22.03
C THR A 383 -16.99 -0.62 -22.38
N ARG A 384 -17.13 0.25 -21.40
CA ARG A 384 -16.81 1.67 -21.53
C ARG A 384 -15.40 1.92 -21.07
N LEU A 385 -14.57 2.44 -21.95
CA LEU A 385 -13.22 2.89 -21.66
C LEU A 385 -13.24 4.41 -21.49
N TYR A 386 -12.59 4.89 -20.42
CA TYR A 386 -12.36 6.31 -20.18
C TYR A 386 -10.87 6.58 -20.40
N LEU A 387 -10.57 7.31 -21.46
CA LEU A 387 -9.23 7.63 -21.92
C LEU A 387 -8.84 8.99 -21.34
N HIS A 388 -8.01 8.99 -20.28
CA HIS A 388 -7.50 10.19 -19.63
C HIS A 388 -6.27 10.68 -20.40
N VAL A 389 -6.45 11.72 -21.21
CA VAL A 389 -5.40 12.21 -22.12
C VAL A 389 -4.55 13.26 -21.40
N PHE A 390 -3.33 12.86 -21.04
CA PHE A 390 -2.34 13.73 -20.42
C PHE A 390 -1.63 14.60 -21.48
N ASP A 391 -1.22 13.95 -22.56
CA ASP A 391 -0.53 14.60 -23.67
C ASP A 391 -1.45 14.63 -24.91
N TRP A 392 -2.05 15.81 -25.13
CA TRP A 392 -3.00 15.98 -26.24
C TRP A 392 -2.31 15.90 -27.60
N PRO A 393 -2.84 15.10 -28.53
CA PRO A 393 -2.20 14.90 -29.83
C PRO A 393 -2.25 16.17 -30.68
N ALA A 394 -1.08 16.66 -31.10
CA ALA A 394 -0.96 17.89 -31.89
C ALA A 394 -1.62 17.81 -33.28
N ASP A 395 -1.74 16.60 -33.82
CA ASP A 395 -2.42 16.31 -35.11
C ASP A 395 -3.91 15.98 -34.95
N GLY A 396 -4.43 16.03 -33.73
CA GLY A 396 -5.83 15.74 -33.42
C GLY A 396 -6.23 14.26 -33.54
N ARG A 397 -5.26 13.33 -33.50
CA ARG A 397 -5.45 11.88 -33.64
C ARG A 397 -5.05 11.16 -32.37
N LEU A 398 -6.02 10.72 -31.57
CA LEU A 398 -5.77 9.86 -30.42
C LEU A 398 -5.65 8.41 -30.89
N VAL A 399 -4.45 7.85 -30.80
CA VAL A 399 -4.11 6.52 -31.33
C VAL A 399 -4.04 5.51 -30.20
N ILE A 400 -4.79 4.41 -30.33
CA ILE A 400 -4.75 3.24 -29.44
C ILE A 400 -4.22 2.07 -30.27
N SER A 401 -2.95 1.74 -30.10
CA SER A 401 -2.29 0.63 -30.79
C SER A 401 -2.47 -0.68 -30.04
N ARG A 402 -2.26 -1.80 -30.72
CA ARG A 402 -2.35 -3.16 -30.16
C ARG A 402 -3.72 -3.44 -29.53
N PHE A 403 -4.76 -2.95 -30.14
CA PHE A 403 -6.13 -3.02 -29.65
C PHE A 403 -7.06 -3.73 -30.63
N GLY A 404 -7.52 -4.91 -30.27
CA GLY A 404 -8.32 -5.81 -31.11
C GLY A 404 -9.83 -5.62 -31.02
N SER A 405 -10.34 -4.84 -30.04
CA SER A 405 -11.78 -4.66 -29.84
C SER A 405 -12.44 -3.80 -30.90
N ASN A 406 -13.72 -4.05 -31.17
CA ASN A 406 -14.53 -3.24 -32.08
C ASN A 406 -15.07 -2.01 -31.34
N PRO A 407 -14.80 -0.77 -31.83
CA PRO A 407 -15.42 0.42 -31.29
C PRO A 407 -16.90 0.50 -31.65
N ILE A 408 -17.73 0.93 -30.72
CA ILE A 408 -19.15 1.23 -30.92
C ILE A 408 -19.33 2.73 -31.20
N ARG A 409 -18.77 3.58 -30.30
CA ARG A 409 -18.78 5.04 -30.43
C ARG A 409 -17.69 5.67 -29.55
N ALA A 410 -17.32 6.89 -29.87
CA ALA A 410 -16.46 7.72 -29.00
C ALA A 410 -17.02 9.13 -28.87
N TYR A 411 -16.81 9.79 -27.73
CA TYR A 411 -17.22 11.18 -27.49
C TYR A 411 -16.37 11.79 -26.35
N ALA A 412 -16.36 13.12 -26.25
CA ALA A 412 -15.73 13.81 -25.13
C ALA A 412 -16.64 13.73 -23.89
N LEU A 413 -16.13 13.28 -22.72
CA LEU A 413 -16.93 13.20 -21.50
C LEU A 413 -17.42 14.58 -21.05
N ALA A 414 -16.67 15.63 -21.33
CA ALA A 414 -17.01 17.02 -21.01
C ALA A 414 -18.11 17.61 -21.94
N ASP A 415 -18.50 16.92 -23.00
CA ASP A 415 -19.59 17.35 -23.87
C ASP A 415 -20.93 16.77 -23.43
N PRO A 416 -21.85 17.60 -22.88
CA PRO A 416 -23.20 17.13 -22.48
C PRO A 416 -24.05 16.56 -23.62
N SER A 417 -23.77 16.96 -24.86
CA SER A 417 -24.48 16.45 -26.05
C SER A 417 -23.99 15.07 -26.47
N GLN A 418 -22.82 14.65 -26.01
CA GLN A 418 -22.12 13.43 -26.38
C GLN A 418 -21.98 13.31 -27.92
N GLU A 419 -21.63 14.43 -28.59
CA GLU A 419 -21.39 14.44 -30.03
C GLU A 419 -20.33 13.39 -30.38
N GLU A 420 -20.66 12.53 -31.33
CA GLU A 420 -19.78 11.42 -31.69
C GLU A 420 -18.53 11.89 -32.41
N LEU A 421 -17.39 11.47 -31.90
CA LEU A 421 -16.09 11.64 -32.55
C LEU A 421 -15.89 10.54 -33.61
N ALA A 422 -15.33 10.92 -34.76
CA ALA A 422 -15.01 9.95 -35.78
C ALA A 422 -13.98 8.94 -35.32
N VAL A 423 -14.27 7.65 -35.47
CA VAL A 423 -13.43 6.54 -35.11
C VAL A 423 -13.04 5.74 -36.34
N GLU A 424 -11.76 5.54 -36.55
CA GLU A 424 -11.19 4.72 -37.61
C GLU A 424 -10.54 3.48 -36.98
N ARG A 425 -10.75 2.30 -37.54
CA ARG A 425 -10.12 1.07 -37.14
C ARG A 425 -9.22 0.52 -38.25
N HIS A 426 -7.98 0.25 -37.91
CA HIS A 426 -6.99 -0.35 -38.78
C HIS A 426 -6.38 -1.56 -38.06
N ARG A 427 -6.87 -2.79 -38.37
CA ARG A 427 -6.41 -4.06 -37.82
C ARG A 427 -6.37 -4.05 -36.28
N ASP A 428 -5.20 -3.80 -35.70
CA ASP A 428 -4.90 -3.75 -34.26
C ASP A 428 -4.77 -2.29 -33.71
N THR A 429 -5.23 -1.31 -34.45
CA THR A 429 -5.14 0.11 -34.07
C THR A 429 -6.50 0.78 -34.22
N VAL A 430 -6.88 1.53 -33.19
CA VAL A 430 -8.05 2.43 -33.22
C VAL A 430 -7.55 3.87 -33.18
N VAL A 431 -8.06 4.72 -34.07
CA VAL A 431 -7.76 6.15 -34.12
C VAL A 431 -9.04 6.93 -33.90
N ILE A 432 -9.07 7.80 -32.88
CA ILE A 432 -10.18 8.70 -32.58
C ILE A 432 -9.77 10.11 -33.02
N ARG A 433 -10.61 10.77 -33.80
CA ARG A 433 -10.40 12.16 -34.27
C ARG A 433 -10.89 13.13 -33.20
N VAL A 434 -9.99 13.58 -32.34
CA VAL A 434 -10.31 14.43 -31.18
C VAL A 434 -10.13 15.92 -31.45
N GLY A 435 -9.57 16.29 -32.61
CA GLY A 435 -9.19 17.67 -32.93
C GLY A 435 -7.93 18.15 -32.19
N VAL A 436 -7.46 19.34 -32.55
CA VAL A 436 -6.20 19.89 -32.03
C VAL A 436 -6.34 20.64 -30.71
N THR A 437 -7.56 20.95 -30.28
CA THR A 437 -7.85 21.68 -29.03
C THR A 437 -8.32 20.72 -27.95
N PRO A 438 -7.66 20.63 -26.78
CA PRO A 438 -8.11 19.79 -25.69
C PRO A 438 -9.46 20.26 -25.13
N PHE A 439 -10.29 19.31 -24.65
CA PHE A 439 -11.59 19.59 -24.04
C PHE A 439 -11.46 20.16 -22.61
N ASP A 440 -10.38 19.88 -21.94
CA ASP A 440 -10.03 20.42 -20.61
C ASP A 440 -8.55 20.79 -20.57
N LYS A 441 -8.23 21.87 -19.83
CA LYS A 441 -6.86 22.40 -19.74
C LYS A 441 -5.90 21.51 -18.93
N ASP A 442 -6.43 20.75 -17.96
CA ASP A 442 -5.65 19.88 -17.09
C ASP A 442 -5.61 18.45 -17.64
N ILE A 443 -6.75 17.77 -17.74
CA ILE A 443 -6.89 16.42 -18.31
C ILE A 443 -8.21 16.31 -19.04
N SER A 444 -8.16 16.05 -20.35
CA SER A 444 -9.33 15.70 -21.14
C SER A 444 -9.67 14.22 -21.03
N VAL A 445 -10.96 13.88 -20.92
CA VAL A 445 -11.41 12.49 -20.91
C VAL A 445 -12.24 12.21 -22.18
N VAL A 446 -11.77 11.22 -22.94
CA VAL A 446 -12.48 10.70 -24.11
C VAL A 446 -13.09 9.35 -23.74
N VAL A 447 -14.39 9.20 -23.97
CA VAL A 447 -15.10 7.93 -23.79
C VAL A 447 -15.01 7.12 -25.09
N LEU A 448 -14.69 5.83 -24.95
CA LEU A 448 -14.75 4.86 -26.04
C LEU A 448 -15.58 3.66 -25.58
N ASP A 449 -16.78 3.49 -26.13
CA ASP A 449 -17.59 2.30 -25.93
C ASP A 449 -17.16 1.23 -26.94
N ILE A 450 -16.93 0.00 -26.47
CA ILE A 450 -16.48 -1.14 -27.28
C ILE A 450 -17.39 -2.35 -27.09
N GLU A 451 -17.42 -3.25 -28.08
CA GLU A 451 -18.11 -4.54 -27.99
C GLU A 451 -17.38 -5.50 -27.03
N GLY A 452 -18.12 -6.14 -26.13
CA GLY A 452 -17.63 -7.18 -25.23
C GLY A 452 -16.57 -6.69 -24.25
N THR A 453 -15.60 -7.56 -23.97
CA THR A 453 -14.43 -7.28 -23.12
C THR A 453 -13.26 -6.77 -23.96
N PRO A 454 -12.40 -5.89 -23.41
CA PRO A 454 -11.24 -5.39 -24.14
C PRO A 454 -10.30 -6.50 -24.60
N VAL A 455 -9.86 -6.42 -25.84
CA VAL A 455 -8.83 -7.29 -26.43
C VAL A 455 -7.60 -6.43 -26.65
N VAL A 456 -6.55 -6.65 -25.86
CA VAL A 456 -5.27 -5.94 -25.94
C VAL A 456 -4.17 -6.96 -26.26
N PHE A 457 -3.34 -6.65 -27.24
CA PHE A 457 -2.24 -7.51 -27.68
C PHE A 457 -0.94 -7.10 -26.99
N ASP A 458 -0.85 -7.43 -25.70
CA ASP A 458 0.41 -7.28 -24.95
C ASP A 458 1.43 -8.34 -25.35
N GLU A 459 2.69 -8.10 -24.99
CA GLU A 459 3.72 -9.11 -25.14
C GLU A 459 3.36 -10.38 -24.34
N PRO A 460 3.58 -11.58 -24.90
CA PRO A 460 3.40 -12.82 -24.17
C PRO A 460 4.33 -12.90 -22.96
N GLU A 461 3.92 -13.58 -21.92
CA GLU A 461 4.78 -13.83 -20.76
C GLU A 461 5.48 -15.17 -20.91
N ILE A 462 6.80 -15.18 -20.71
CA ILE A 462 7.65 -16.38 -20.70
C ILE A 462 7.92 -16.74 -19.25
N GLN A 463 7.24 -17.77 -18.75
CA GLN A 463 7.29 -18.17 -17.34
C GLN A 463 8.26 -19.35 -17.16
N SER A 464 9.14 -19.24 -16.17
CA SER A 464 10.00 -20.28 -15.63
C SER A 464 10.26 -19.97 -14.16
N PHE A 465 10.57 -20.98 -13.37
CA PHE A 465 10.78 -20.81 -11.92
C PHE A 465 11.91 -19.81 -11.62
N THR A 466 13.04 -19.91 -12.35
CA THR A 466 14.19 -18.99 -12.25
C THR A 466 14.81 -18.78 -13.63
N ASP A 467 15.74 -17.82 -13.77
CA ASP A 467 16.51 -17.59 -15.00
C ASP A 467 17.71 -18.53 -15.16
N ILE A 468 18.04 -19.29 -14.11
CA ILE A 468 19.08 -20.32 -14.15
C ILE A 468 18.48 -21.68 -13.76
N PHE A 469 19.02 -22.79 -14.28
CA PHE A 469 18.54 -24.13 -13.94
C PHE A 469 19.63 -25.18 -14.04
N ILE A 470 19.45 -26.29 -13.33
CA ILE A 470 20.25 -27.49 -13.45
C ILE A 470 19.42 -28.58 -14.15
N GLY A 471 20.08 -29.44 -14.95
CA GLY A 471 19.36 -30.52 -15.66
C GLY A 471 18.40 -30.00 -16.74
N THR A 472 17.08 -30.02 -16.44
CA THR A 472 16.00 -29.54 -17.29
C THR A 472 15.14 -28.52 -16.52
N THR A 473 14.49 -27.64 -17.27
CA THR A 473 13.45 -26.72 -16.70
C THR A 473 12.25 -26.68 -17.63
N LYS A 474 11.07 -26.48 -17.01
CA LYS A 474 9.79 -26.33 -17.71
C LYS A 474 9.54 -24.87 -18.02
N VAL A 475 9.09 -24.59 -19.24
CA VAL A 475 8.72 -23.28 -19.71
C VAL A 475 7.22 -23.25 -20.03
N ASN A 476 6.54 -22.26 -19.51
CA ASN A 476 5.16 -21.96 -19.85
C ASN A 476 5.09 -20.59 -20.54
N LEU A 477 4.25 -20.46 -21.59
CA LEU A 477 3.99 -19.21 -22.25
C LEU A 477 2.53 -18.84 -22.05
N THR A 478 2.25 -17.59 -21.71
CA THR A 478 0.89 -17.08 -21.53
C THR A 478 0.67 -15.79 -22.32
N LYS A 479 -0.59 -15.49 -22.63
CA LYS A 479 -1.02 -14.26 -23.25
C LYS A 479 -2.34 -13.79 -22.64
N GLY A 480 -2.60 -12.49 -22.64
CA GLY A 480 -3.75 -11.88 -21.96
C GLY A 480 -5.09 -12.00 -22.72
N GLU A 481 -5.06 -12.41 -23.99
CA GLU A 481 -6.24 -12.47 -24.86
C GLU A 481 -6.33 -13.83 -25.59
N PRO A 482 -7.54 -14.31 -25.94
CA PRO A 482 -7.71 -15.65 -26.53
C PRO A 482 -7.66 -15.70 -28.06
N VAL A 483 -7.67 -14.56 -28.75
CA VAL A 483 -7.97 -14.50 -30.20
C VAL A 483 -6.76 -14.69 -31.12
N SER A 484 -5.54 -14.42 -30.65
CA SER A 484 -4.31 -14.56 -31.43
C SER A 484 -3.66 -15.94 -31.29
N GLU A 485 -2.73 -16.27 -32.18
CA GLU A 485 -1.84 -17.41 -32.07
C GLU A 485 -0.55 -17.01 -31.33
N LEU A 486 -0.13 -17.78 -30.32
CA LEU A 486 1.14 -17.58 -29.63
C LEU A 486 2.21 -18.43 -30.31
N ARG A 487 3.22 -17.76 -30.90
CA ARG A 487 4.33 -18.41 -31.58
C ARG A 487 5.66 -18.07 -30.92
N TYR A 488 6.60 -18.99 -30.98
CA TYR A 488 7.89 -18.85 -30.29
C TYR A 488 9.05 -19.48 -31.05
N THR A 489 10.27 -19.07 -30.69
CA THR A 489 11.55 -19.64 -31.15
C THR A 489 12.44 -20.01 -29.97
N LEU A 490 13.39 -20.90 -30.17
CA LEU A 490 14.36 -21.40 -29.17
C LEU A 490 15.82 -21.16 -29.59
N ASP A 491 16.04 -20.49 -30.70
CA ASP A 491 17.34 -20.19 -31.29
C ASP A 491 17.72 -18.71 -31.21
N GLY A 492 16.83 -17.90 -30.56
CA GLY A 492 17.01 -16.47 -30.40
C GLY A 492 16.62 -15.62 -31.62
N SER A 493 16.10 -16.23 -32.69
CA SER A 493 15.52 -15.49 -33.82
C SER A 493 14.14 -14.93 -33.44
N ASP A 494 13.69 -13.85 -34.10
CA ASP A 494 12.35 -13.32 -33.91
C ASP A 494 11.29 -14.30 -34.43
N PRO A 495 10.18 -14.51 -33.70
CA PRO A 495 9.06 -15.31 -34.17
C PRO A 495 8.49 -14.75 -35.47
N VAL A 496 8.16 -15.67 -36.40
CA VAL A 496 7.47 -15.40 -37.67
C VAL A 496 6.21 -16.27 -37.74
N PRO A 497 5.27 -16.01 -38.68
CA PRO A 497 4.03 -16.77 -38.80
C PRO A 497 4.20 -18.30 -38.90
N THR A 498 5.37 -18.75 -39.35
CA THR A 498 5.71 -20.16 -39.48
C THR A 498 6.51 -20.77 -38.31
N SER A 499 6.84 -19.93 -37.28
CA SER A 499 7.50 -20.39 -36.06
C SER A 499 6.63 -21.36 -35.27
N LEU A 500 7.21 -22.03 -34.27
CA LEU A 500 6.52 -23.02 -33.45
C LEU A 500 5.25 -22.40 -32.83
N LEU A 501 4.12 -23.07 -33.01
CA LEU A 501 2.86 -22.69 -32.35
C LEU A 501 2.88 -23.25 -30.92
N TYR A 502 2.64 -22.37 -29.94
CA TYR A 502 2.53 -22.77 -28.55
C TYR A 502 1.17 -23.39 -28.25
N SER A 503 1.17 -24.60 -27.72
CA SER A 503 -0.06 -25.28 -27.29
C SER A 503 0.02 -25.84 -25.87
N ASN A 504 1.22 -26.17 -25.39
CA ASN A 504 1.46 -26.76 -24.08
C ASN A 504 2.83 -26.35 -23.54
N PRO A 505 3.04 -26.36 -22.22
CA PRO A 505 4.35 -26.17 -21.63
C PRO A 505 5.36 -27.19 -22.14
N PHE A 506 6.60 -26.74 -22.38
CA PHE A 506 7.70 -27.56 -22.91
C PHE A 506 8.92 -27.51 -22.00
N GLU A 507 9.84 -28.46 -22.19
CA GLU A 507 11.08 -28.51 -21.42
C GLU A 507 12.29 -28.13 -22.28
N ILE A 508 13.25 -27.46 -21.63
CA ILE A 508 14.58 -27.20 -22.20
C ILE A 508 15.67 -27.81 -21.31
N ASN A 509 16.78 -28.24 -21.93
CA ASN A 509 17.90 -28.91 -21.25
C ASN A 509 19.27 -28.25 -21.54
N ARG A 510 19.27 -27.07 -22.16
CA ARG A 510 20.44 -26.24 -22.47
C ARG A 510 20.10 -24.78 -22.32
N THR A 511 21.12 -23.95 -22.17
CA THR A 511 20.93 -22.49 -22.22
C THR A 511 20.20 -22.11 -23.50
N THR A 512 19.06 -21.43 -23.34
CA THR A 512 18.13 -21.13 -24.42
C THR A 512 17.60 -19.71 -24.28
N THR A 513 17.73 -18.94 -25.36
CA THR A 513 17.01 -17.68 -25.49
C THR A 513 15.69 -17.94 -26.18
N ILE A 514 14.61 -17.74 -25.45
CA ILE A 514 13.24 -17.92 -25.91
C ILE A 514 12.74 -16.56 -26.35
N ARG A 515 12.16 -16.50 -27.56
CA ARG A 515 11.43 -15.33 -28.01
C ARG A 515 10.01 -15.75 -28.36
N ALA A 516 9.01 -14.93 -27.96
CA ALA A 516 7.60 -15.22 -28.18
C ALA A 516 6.84 -13.96 -28.61
N ALA A 517 5.88 -14.13 -29.52
CA ALA A 517 4.99 -13.06 -29.97
C ALA A 517 3.61 -13.62 -30.34
N CYS A 518 2.59 -12.75 -30.29
CA CYS A 518 1.23 -13.03 -30.71
C CYS A 518 1.02 -12.67 -32.18
N PHE A 519 0.31 -13.53 -32.91
CA PHE A 519 0.00 -13.38 -34.33
C PHE A 519 -1.51 -13.47 -34.57
N LEU A 520 -2.04 -12.59 -35.42
CA LEU A 520 -3.42 -12.62 -35.89
C LEU A 520 -3.42 -12.54 -37.42
N ASP A 521 -4.08 -13.50 -38.07
CA ASP A 521 -4.13 -13.60 -39.54
C ASP A 521 -2.75 -13.59 -40.23
N GLY A 522 -1.76 -14.19 -39.57
CA GLY A 522 -0.39 -14.27 -40.08
C GLY A 522 0.46 -13.00 -39.90
N GLU A 523 0.00 -12.03 -39.14
CA GLU A 523 0.73 -10.80 -38.84
C GLU A 523 1.01 -10.69 -37.34
N ALA A 524 2.18 -10.18 -36.97
CA ALA A 524 2.51 -9.92 -35.56
C ALA A 524 1.66 -8.76 -35.02
N VAL A 525 0.96 -9.00 -33.90
CA VAL A 525 0.09 -8.01 -33.24
C VAL A 525 0.60 -7.60 -31.86
N SER A 526 1.60 -8.31 -31.29
CA SER A 526 2.24 -7.97 -30.02
C SER A 526 3.72 -7.65 -30.20
N PRO A 527 4.35 -6.97 -29.21
CA PRO A 527 5.80 -6.97 -29.09
C PRO A 527 6.34 -8.40 -28.88
N VAL A 528 7.64 -8.56 -29.09
CA VAL A 528 8.36 -9.82 -28.85
C VAL A 528 8.85 -9.85 -27.42
N SER A 529 8.40 -10.82 -26.63
CA SER A 529 9.00 -11.15 -25.34
C SER A 529 10.29 -11.92 -25.54
N ILE A 530 11.28 -11.61 -24.70
CA ILE A 530 12.60 -12.24 -24.74
C ILE A 530 12.97 -12.68 -23.32
N ARG A 531 13.33 -13.94 -23.14
CA ARG A 531 13.88 -14.45 -21.88
C ARG A 531 14.97 -15.47 -22.16
N THR A 532 16.12 -15.31 -21.51
CA THR A 532 17.20 -16.30 -21.58
C THR A 532 17.22 -17.11 -20.30
N LEU A 533 17.02 -18.41 -20.43
CA LEU A 533 17.15 -19.36 -19.34
C LEU A 533 18.51 -20.06 -19.46
N THR A 534 19.33 -19.91 -18.43
CA THR A 534 20.73 -20.36 -18.45
C THR A 534 20.89 -21.66 -17.70
N ARG A 535 21.34 -22.72 -18.41
CA ARG A 535 21.72 -23.97 -17.76
C ARG A 535 23.06 -23.78 -17.05
N VAL A 536 23.09 -24.09 -15.78
CA VAL A 536 24.29 -24.01 -14.95
C VAL A 536 24.62 -25.35 -14.31
N VAL A 537 25.82 -25.44 -13.77
CA VAL A 537 26.25 -26.58 -12.96
C VAL A 537 26.21 -26.16 -11.51
N ALA A 538 25.62 -27.00 -10.66
CA ALA A 538 25.58 -26.72 -9.23
C ALA A 538 27.02 -26.69 -8.65
N GLU A 539 27.32 -25.67 -7.85
CA GLU A 539 28.58 -25.60 -7.14
C GLU A 539 28.63 -26.71 -6.07
N PRO A 540 29.70 -27.54 -6.02
CA PRO A 540 29.72 -28.67 -5.13
C PRO A 540 29.78 -28.26 -3.67
N GLY A 541 28.95 -28.88 -2.83
CA GLY A 541 29.02 -28.73 -1.38
C GLY A 541 30.23 -29.47 -0.78
N ARG A 542 30.58 -29.10 0.44
CA ARG A 542 31.67 -29.69 1.22
C ARG A 542 31.11 -30.61 2.31
N GLU A 543 31.83 -31.69 2.58
CA GLU A 543 31.62 -32.52 3.77
C GLU A 543 32.57 -32.05 4.88
N LEU A 544 32.04 -31.58 5.99
CA LEU A 544 32.82 -31.12 7.13
C LEU A 544 32.36 -31.83 8.39
N ALA A 545 33.31 -32.41 9.13
CA ALA A 545 33.06 -33.02 10.44
C ALA A 545 33.08 -31.96 11.54
N GLY A 546 32.29 -32.16 12.59
CA GLY A 546 32.35 -31.33 13.81
C GLY A 546 31.64 -29.97 13.71
N VAL A 547 30.90 -29.70 12.63
CA VAL A 547 30.06 -28.50 12.54
C VAL A 547 28.92 -28.54 13.56
N ARG A 548 28.58 -27.37 14.11
CA ARG A 548 27.48 -27.20 15.06
C ARG A 548 26.45 -26.26 14.45
N PRO A 549 25.15 -26.36 14.79
CA PRO A 549 24.15 -25.38 14.38
C PRO A 549 24.50 -23.96 14.85
N GLY A 550 24.24 -22.98 13.99
CA GLY A 550 24.46 -21.55 14.24
C GLY A 550 25.55 -20.94 13.37
N LEU A 551 25.63 -19.63 13.43
CA LEU A 551 26.59 -18.77 12.74
C LEU A 551 27.44 -18.03 13.79
N LEU A 552 28.71 -17.82 13.48
CA LEU A 552 29.51 -16.84 14.22
C LEU A 552 29.07 -15.46 13.83
N HIS A 553 28.86 -14.56 14.78
CA HIS A 553 28.55 -13.17 14.52
C HIS A 553 29.52 -12.22 15.19
N TYR A 554 29.77 -11.12 14.52
CA TYR A 554 30.62 -10.03 14.98
C TYR A 554 29.86 -8.72 14.87
N LEU A 555 29.74 -8.00 15.98
CA LEU A 555 29.13 -6.67 16.04
C LEU A 555 30.22 -5.61 16.08
N TYR A 556 30.07 -4.61 15.23
CA TYR A 556 30.93 -3.43 15.17
C TYR A 556 30.09 -2.18 15.39
N GLU A 557 30.54 -1.22 16.15
CA GLU A 557 29.92 0.09 16.30
C GLU A 557 30.69 1.13 15.49
N GLY A 558 29.95 1.96 14.76
CA GLY A 558 30.48 3.02 13.90
C GLY A 558 29.44 3.59 12.97
N VAL A 559 29.81 4.60 12.20
CA VAL A 559 28.95 5.23 11.19
C VAL A 559 29.57 5.00 9.82
N TRP A 560 28.83 4.41 8.92
CA TRP A 560 29.27 4.11 7.56
C TRP A 560 28.14 4.35 6.57
N ASP A 561 28.48 4.93 5.41
CA ASP A 561 27.55 5.08 4.28
C ASP A 561 27.49 3.83 3.39
N LYS A 562 28.36 2.86 3.65
CA LYS A 562 28.49 1.56 2.97
C LYS A 562 29.02 0.51 3.92
N ILE A 563 28.82 -0.77 3.58
CA ILE A 563 29.37 -1.89 4.34
C ILE A 563 30.89 -1.70 4.51
N PRO A 564 31.40 -1.64 5.76
CA PRO A 564 32.81 -1.38 6.01
C PRO A 564 33.72 -2.54 5.61
N ASP A 565 34.99 -2.26 5.40
CA ASP A 565 36.03 -3.32 5.39
C ASP A 565 36.32 -3.77 6.82
N PHE A 566 35.77 -4.91 7.19
CA PHE A 566 35.90 -5.47 8.55
C PHE A 566 37.34 -5.89 8.93
N ASN A 567 38.26 -6.04 7.96
CA ASN A 567 39.63 -6.51 8.24
C ASN A 567 40.44 -5.56 9.14
N GLY A 568 40.10 -4.28 9.14
CA GLY A 568 40.74 -3.25 9.96
C GLY A 568 40.00 -2.91 11.24
N LEU A 569 38.87 -3.54 11.52
CA LEU A 569 37.98 -3.20 12.62
C LEU A 569 38.09 -4.22 13.77
N THR A 570 37.93 -3.73 15.00
CA THR A 570 37.85 -4.59 16.20
C THR A 570 36.37 -4.74 16.57
N PRO A 571 35.81 -5.96 16.55
CA PRO A 571 34.41 -6.16 16.93
C PRO A 571 34.21 -5.92 18.42
N LYS A 572 33.12 -5.24 18.78
CA LYS A 572 32.69 -5.02 20.17
C LYS A 572 32.13 -6.30 20.78
N ILE A 573 31.39 -7.08 20.03
CA ILE A 573 30.84 -8.36 20.47
C ILE A 573 31.24 -9.45 19.48
N LYS A 574 31.56 -10.64 20.02
CA LYS A 574 31.74 -11.87 19.25
C LYS A 574 30.87 -12.95 19.89
N GLY A 575 30.13 -13.67 19.09
CA GLY A 575 29.24 -14.71 19.59
C GLY A 575 28.87 -15.76 18.55
N ALA A 576 27.95 -16.63 18.94
CA ALA A 576 27.29 -17.55 18.03
C ALA A 576 25.78 -17.33 18.15
N SER A 577 25.08 -17.33 16.98
CA SER A 577 23.66 -17.15 16.86
C SER A 577 23.06 -18.24 16.00
N THR A 578 21.82 -18.63 16.28
CA THR A 578 21.05 -19.58 15.47
C THR A 578 20.09 -18.89 14.51
N ASP A 579 20.02 -17.57 14.56
CA ASP A 579 19.17 -16.70 13.77
C ASP A 579 19.87 -15.37 13.44
N PHE A 580 19.25 -14.54 12.62
CA PHE A 580 19.71 -13.19 12.25
C PHE A 580 19.00 -12.10 13.06
N SER A 581 18.43 -12.42 14.24
CA SER A 581 17.71 -11.48 15.07
C SER A 581 18.60 -10.33 15.54
N LEU A 582 18.14 -9.10 15.32
CA LEU A 582 18.76 -7.87 15.83
C LEU A 582 18.48 -7.64 17.32
N ALA A 583 17.55 -8.37 17.94
CA ALA A 583 17.19 -8.25 19.36
C ALA A 583 18.36 -8.45 20.34
N ARG A 584 19.49 -8.97 19.89
CA ARG A 584 20.72 -9.14 20.66
C ARG A 584 21.71 -8.00 20.48
N ASN A 585 21.38 -7.03 19.65
CA ASN A 585 22.21 -5.86 19.45
C ASN A 585 21.93 -4.83 20.56
N PRO A 586 22.94 -4.43 21.34
CA PRO A 586 22.76 -3.40 22.36
C PRO A 586 22.72 -1.98 21.82
N ALA A 587 22.93 -1.79 20.51
CA ALA A 587 22.86 -0.51 19.82
C ALA A 587 21.71 -0.53 18.83
N ASP A 588 20.77 0.41 18.94
CA ASP A 588 19.65 0.51 18.01
C ASP A 588 20.06 1.14 16.65
N GLU A 589 21.14 1.90 16.64
CA GLU A 589 21.68 2.59 15.47
C GLU A 589 23.22 2.54 15.44
N ARG A 590 23.81 2.79 14.26
CA ARG A 590 25.26 2.97 14.04
C ARG A 590 26.07 1.71 14.32
N PHE A 591 25.66 0.60 13.73
CA PHE A 591 26.35 -0.67 13.85
C PHE A 591 26.49 -1.39 12.51
N ALA A 592 27.38 -2.38 12.48
CA ALA A 592 27.47 -3.37 11.42
C ALA A 592 27.56 -4.77 12.03
N LEU A 593 26.94 -5.74 11.38
CA LEU A 593 26.97 -7.15 11.74
C LEU A 593 27.65 -7.94 10.62
N ASP A 594 28.50 -8.89 11.01
CA ASP A 594 29.19 -9.79 10.09
C ASP A 594 29.00 -11.24 10.57
N TYR A 595 28.19 -11.99 9.83
CA TYR A 595 27.85 -13.38 10.12
C TYR A 595 28.70 -14.33 9.26
N HIS A 596 29.31 -15.33 9.89
CA HIS A 596 30.13 -16.36 9.22
C HIS A 596 29.67 -17.77 9.58
N GLY A 597 29.59 -18.61 8.59
CA GLY A 597 29.29 -20.02 8.82
C GLY A 597 29.10 -20.81 7.53
N PHE A 598 28.19 -21.75 7.58
CA PHE A 598 27.85 -22.58 6.43
C PHE A 598 26.35 -22.75 6.31
N ILE A 599 25.85 -22.70 5.09
CA ILE A 599 24.51 -23.17 4.79
C ILE A 599 24.55 -24.63 4.35
N ARG A 600 23.64 -25.44 4.88
CA ARG A 600 23.49 -26.86 4.49
C ARG A 600 22.44 -26.98 3.40
N ILE A 601 22.85 -27.44 2.25
CA ILE A 601 22.00 -27.72 1.11
C ILE A 601 21.63 -29.21 1.13
N PRO A 602 20.32 -29.55 1.18
CA PRO A 602 19.87 -30.94 1.32
C PRO A 602 20.06 -31.77 0.04
N ASP A 603 19.79 -31.17 -1.12
CA ASP A 603 19.90 -31.79 -2.45
C ASP A 603 20.31 -30.76 -3.49
N ASP A 604 20.89 -31.21 -4.61
CA ASP A 604 21.29 -30.34 -5.71
C ASP A 604 20.07 -29.54 -6.23
N GLY A 605 20.20 -28.22 -6.33
CA GLY A 605 19.09 -27.35 -6.75
C GLY A 605 19.50 -25.93 -7.07
N VAL A 606 18.54 -25.16 -7.59
CA VAL A 606 18.62 -23.70 -7.66
C VAL A 606 17.87 -23.16 -6.45
N PHE A 607 18.54 -22.28 -5.72
CA PHE A 607 18.02 -21.65 -4.50
C PHE A 607 17.96 -20.16 -4.73
N THR A 608 16.80 -19.56 -4.46
CA THR A 608 16.63 -18.12 -4.45
C THR A 608 16.73 -17.64 -3.01
N PHE A 609 17.61 -16.67 -2.77
CA PHE A 609 17.79 -16.01 -1.50
C PHE A 609 17.19 -14.62 -1.62
N ARG A 610 16.51 -14.18 -0.55
CA ARG A 610 15.99 -12.84 -0.39
C ARG A 610 16.65 -12.20 0.82
N LEU A 611 17.25 -11.04 0.64
CA LEU A 611 17.89 -10.26 1.70
C LEU A 611 17.12 -8.97 1.87
N ILE A 612 16.64 -8.72 3.09
CA ILE A 612 15.90 -7.51 3.44
C ILE A 612 16.74 -6.79 4.49
N SER A 613 17.00 -5.53 4.28
CA SER A 613 17.78 -4.71 5.20
C SER A 613 17.43 -3.24 5.14
N ASP A 614 17.72 -2.58 6.22
CA ASP A 614 17.79 -1.16 6.45
C ASP A 614 19.05 -0.93 7.31
N ASP A 615 20.15 -0.42 6.84
CA ASP A 615 20.57 -0.02 5.49
C ASP A 615 21.21 -1.18 4.69
N GLY A 616 22.47 -0.98 4.22
CA GLY A 616 23.22 -1.86 3.34
C GLY A 616 23.44 -3.27 3.83
N SER A 617 23.31 -4.27 2.94
CA SER A 617 23.56 -5.67 3.23
C SER A 617 24.19 -6.41 2.05
N ARG A 618 24.84 -7.55 2.35
CA ARG A 618 25.49 -8.37 1.32
C ARG A 618 25.43 -9.85 1.68
N LEU A 619 25.06 -10.69 0.70
CA LEU A 619 25.10 -12.15 0.83
C LEU A 619 26.26 -12.70 -0.01
N ILE A 620 27.15 -13.43 0.63
CA ILE A 620 28.30 -14.09 0.03
C ILE A 620 28.18 -15.59 0.26
N ILE A 621 28.22 -16.39 -0.81
CA ILE A 621 28.22 -17.86 -0.75
C ILE A 621 29.42 -18.37 -1.56
N ASN A 622 30.19 -19.32 -1.01
CA ASN A 622 31.40 -19.84 -1.63
C ASN A 622 32.37 -18.72 -2.05
N GLU A 623 32.52 -17.69 -1.21
CA GLU A 623 33.40 -16.53 -1.44
C GLU A 623 32.98 -15.62 -2.63
N LYS A 624 31.81 -15.83 -3.20
CA LYS A 624 31.22 -15.00 -4.25
C LYS A 624 30.06 -14.18 -3.72
N THR A 625 30.00 -12.92 -4.06
CA THR A 625 28.84 -12.07 -3.75
C THR A 625 27.68 -12.41 -4.67
N PHE A 626 26.58 -12.88 -4.10
CA PHE A 626 25.33 -13.19 -4.81
C PHE A 626 24.31 -12.06 -4.72
N ILE A 627 24.21 -11.44 -3.55
CA ILE A 627 23.38 -10.26 -3.36
C ILE A 627 24.30 -9.15 -2.85
N ASP A 628 24.32 -8.04 -3.56
CA ASP A 628 24.98 -6.80 -3.13
C ASP A 628 23.90 -5.74 -3.04
N HIS A 629 23.51 -5.41 -1.82
CA HIS A 629 22.48 -4.44 -1.48
C HIS A 629 23.09 -3.39 -0.55
N ASP A 630 24.27 -2.87 -0.94
CA ASP A 630 25.07 -1.92 -0.19
C ASP A 630 24.59 -0.48 -0.37
N GLY A 631 24.78 0.34 0.64
CA GLY A 631 24.43 1.78 0.64
C GLY A 631 23.34 2.13 1.65
N LEU A 632 23.02 3.42 1.73
CA LEU A 632 21.95 3.93 2.60
C LEU A 632 20.60 3.79 1.89
N HIS A 633 19.68 3.07 2.52
CA HIS A 633 18.30 2.91 2.03
C HIS A 633 17.40 2.41 3.17
N GLY A 634 16.11 2.71 3.10
CA GLY A 634 15.12 2.12 4.02
C GLY A 634 14.98 0.61 3.81
N ALA A 635 14.20 -0.05 4.66
CA ALA A 635 13.96 -1.50 4.60
C ALA A 635 13.43 -1.93 3.23
N THR A 636 14.31 -2.47 2.39
CA THR A 636 14.00 -2.97 1.05
C THR A 636 14.62 -4.34 0.82
N ALA A 637 14.02 -5.10 -0.10
CA ALA A 637 14.44 -6.45 -0.43
C ALA A 637 15.25 -6.51 -1.72
N LYS A 638 16.26 -7.40 -1.75
CA LYS A 638 16.97 -7.78 -2.95
C LYS A 638 17.12 -9.29 -3.04
N GLU A 639 16.87 -9.85 -4.24
CA GLU A 639 16.91 -11.29 -4.47
C GLU A 639 18.07 -11.70 -5.37
N GLY A 640 18.50 -12.95 -5.21
CA GLY A 640 19.50 -13.58 -6.07
C GLY A 640 19.34 -15.10 -6.08
N SER A 641 19.51 -15.74 -7.26
CA SER A 641 19.41 -17.18 -7.41
C SER A 641 20.77 -17.80 -7.70
N VAL A 642 21.06 -18.93 -7.08
CA VAL A 642 22.31 -19.67 -7.24
C VAL A 642 22.07 -21.17 -7.28
N ALA A 643 22.83 -21.88 -8.11
CA ALA A 643 22.80 -23.35 -8.19
C ALA A 643 23.83 -23.93 -7.22
N LEU A 644 23.35 -24.65 -6.21
CA LEU A 644 24.17 -25.27 -5.17
C LEU A 644 23.95 -26.77 -5.16
N GLY A 645 25.04 -27.50 -5.00
CA GLY A 645 25.03 -28.94 -4.80
C GLY A 645 24.82 -29.32 -3.33
N LYS A 646 24.42 -30.56 -3.10
CA LYS A 646 24.26 -31.10 -1.76
C LYS A 646 25.53 -30.95 -0.91
N GLY A 647 25.38 -30.50 0.34
CA GLY A 647 26.48 -30.36 1.26
C GLY A 647 26.52 -29.02 1.97
N LEU A 648 27.65 -28.65 2.52
CA LEU A 648 27.89 -27.39 3.24
C LEU A 648 28.56 -26.38 2.32
N HIS A 649 28.04 -25.17 2.27
CA HIS A 649 28.61 -24.06 1.52
C HIS A 649 28.97 -22.92 2.47
N PRO A 650 30.21 -22.39 2.41
CA PRO A 650 30.58 -21.19 3.18
C PRO A 650 29.58 -20.07 2.93
N LEU A 651 29.10 -19.46 4.02
CA LEU A 651 28.14 -18.36 4.03
C LEU A 651 28.71 -17.19 4.83
N ARG A 652 28.56 -15.98 4.29
CA ARG A 652 28.80 -14.72 4.99
C ARG A 652 27.72 -13.72 4.65
N ILE A 653 27.20 -13.07 5.64
CA ILE A 653 26.20 -11.99 5.53
C ILE A 653 26.71 -10.80 6.28
#